data_f26f8c1f8e6b1bd9d56e01d4e9241969
#
_entry.id   f26f8c1f8e6b1bd9d56e01d4e9241969
#
_cell.length_a   1.000
_cell.length_b   1.000
_cell.length_c   1.000
_cell.angle_alpha   90.00
_cell.angle_beta   90.00
_cell.angle_gamma   90.00
#
_symmetry.space_group_name_H-M   'P 1'
#
loop_
_entity.id
_entity.type
_entity.pdbx_description
1 polymer ?
#
loop_
_entity_poly.entity_id
_entity_poly.type
_entity_poly.pdbx_seq_one_letter_code
_entity_poly.pdbx_strand_id
1 'polypeptide(L)'
;MRSKKIEGLIIRSKAQWISHGEKATRYFCNLEKRNFLNKTVGFLDRGNGHIISEQGNILKEVQHFYENLYSHNPAQDLDLEYLKNEAVLLDQGNTADLEGEITIDEVKQALVNMKNDKSPGPDGFTAEFYKAFFPDIGIFLVRSFNEAFSKGELSVTQYQGVITCIPKDGKPKQFIKNWRPISLLNVSYKLLSSCLAGRIKTVLPVIIHNSQKGFMKGRYIGENIRLLYDTILLTEKENIPGLLLMVDFEKAFDSVSWFFIEKALKFFNFPNNIISWFKILYKKANSCVSFNGQYSNWFKLHRGCRQGDPVSPYLYLICAEILSLMIRQNKKIKGITLRDKDVLLSLFADDTTLYLDGSEESFTEAIKMLEIFSKISGLKINNDKTQIAWIGSSRNSNVKYMRDKNFIWDPGTFKVLGIHFSVHTNEISHINFDGKLDEVKREISRWNKRNMTPLGKITIIKTLIVSKLTHLLINLPDPPLRFLKELDTVIYRFLWGGNTHKVKKSIMCKSYEDGGYKMLDIYNFITTLKIGWLRRLNEIEGTLSTWANLYPNLTKLSIFGQGYVQPCLKNIENPFWADVLKHYRKLCKVKRNSALKLTDVYEEPIHFNMNIKRSRKVIHDKEWESRGILQVKHVLNENGRPLTYNDFKLKYANTNTTARLYAGIINAIGKFLDNVKNGNCNVKNVLTSEVWACIGSGNKFVKELLLKDNEIPTALHKWNSEFNNLNWKSIFIHSMKISPDPQLKWFQARIIHRILPTKKYLHLCKLTHSPLCVFCDSHVETLNHLFWDCNFVQSFWKDLIKTLKEKCTHCVRLNLSKELILFGKIENVYTDKAIDSILLYAKYFVYKCKLQERIPLIDQCISELKHRITIEKVLASRTGKVNTFKDKWKLYAGMFDAGII
;
A
#
# COMPACT_ATOMS: atom_id res chain seq x y z
N MET A 1 7.10 -47.17 -12.65
CA MET A 1 6.65 -45.86 -13.23
C MET A 1 5.78 -45.02 -12.27
N ARG A 2 4.74 -45.54 -11.61
CA ARG A 2 3.87 -44.79 -10.67
C ARG A 2 4.65 -44.11 -9.53
N SER A 3 5.60 -44.80 -8.88
CA SER A 3 6.41 -44.25 -7.78
C SER A 3 7.26 -43.03 -8.19
N LYS A 4 7.98 -43.10 -9.32
CA LYS A 4 8.77 -41.95 -9.85
C LYS A 4 7.90 -40.76 -10.23
N LYS A 5 6.66 -41.02 -10.71
CA LYS A 5 5.70 -39.94 -11.06
C LYS A 5 5.17 -39.23 -9.82
N ILE A 6 4.90 -39.98 -8.75
CA ILE A 6 4.47 -39.45 -7.44
C ILE A 6 5.61 -38.66 -6.80
N GLU A 7 6.84 -39.17 -6.79
CA GLU A 7 8.01 -38.46 -6.27
C GLU A 7 8.25 -37.15 -7.01
N GLY A 8 8.16 -37.15 -8.34
CA GLY A 8 8.24 -35.94 -9.15
C GLY A 8 7.15 -34.91 -8.82
N LEU A 9 5.92 -35.34 -8.50
CA LEU A 9 4.85 -34.44 -8.05
C LEU A 9 5.14 -33.85 -6.67
N ILE A 10 5.64 -34.66 -5.74
CA ILE A 10 6.02 -34.19 -4.39
C ILE A 10 7.14 -33.14 -4.47
N ILE A 11 8.16 -33.40 -5.28
CA ILE A 11 9.29 -32.47 -5.48
C ILE A 11 8.79 -31.14 -6.08
N ARG A 12 7.96 -31.17 -7.11
CA ARG A 12 7.39 -29.98 -7.75
C ARG A 12 6.50 -29.17 -6.80
N SER A 13 5.68 -29.84 -6.00
CA SER A 13 4.83 -29.20 -4.99
C SER A 13 5.66 -28.53 -3.89
N LYS A 14 6.67 -29.23 -3.37
CA LYS A 14 7.62 -28.66 -2.38
C LYS A 14 8.40 -27.46 -2.95
N ALA A 15 8.90 -27.56 -4.18
CA ALA A 15 9.60 -26.47 -4.85
C ALA A 15 8.68 -25.26 -5.02
N GLN A 16 7.42 -25.45 -5.40
CA GLN A 16 6.43 -24.38 -5.51
C GLN A 16 6.15 -23.72 -4.15
N TRP A 17 6.00 -24.51 -3.09
CA TRP A 17 5.82 -23.97 -1.74
C TRP A 17 7.05 -23.17 -1.27
N ILE A 18 8.26 -23.66 -1.47
CA ILE A 18 9.50 -22.97 -1.10
C ILE A 18 9.66 -21.67 -1.90
N SER A 19 9.28 -21.66 -3.18
CA SER A 19 9.35 -20.46 -4.03
C SER A 19 8.34 -19.40 -3.62
N HIS A 20 7.09 -19.76 -3.44
CA HIS A 20 5.94 -18.86 -3.37
C HIS A 20 5.16 -18.93 -2.05
N GLY A 21 5.31 -20.00 -1.27
CA GLY A 21 4.63 -20.18 0.02
C GLY A 21 5.22 -19.29 1.11
N GLU A 22 4.41 -18.96 2.09
CA GLU A 22 4.73 -18.13 3.25
C GLU A 22 5.40 -16.77 2.92
N LYS A 23 5.20 -16.28 1.71
CA LYS A 23 5.66 -14.99 1.20
C LYS A 23 4.48 -14.18 0.71
N ALA A 24 4.64 -12.87 0.55
CA ALA A 24 3.59 -11.99 0.00
C ALA A 24 3.40 -12.21 -1.51
N THR A 25 3.14 -13.45 -1.94
CA THR A 25 2.90 -13.83 -3.34
C THR A 25 1.41 -14.05 -3.59
N ARG A 26 0.98 -13.85 -4.84
CA ARG A 26 -0.39 -14.15 -5.28
C ARG A 26 -0.76 -15.62 -5.01
N TYR A 27 0.18 -16.55 -5.22
CA TYR A 27 0.01 -17.97 -4.92
C TYR A 27 -0.38 -18.17 -3.46
N PHE A 28 0.43 -17.67 -2.51
CA PHE A 28 0.21 -17.85 -1.08
C PHE A 28 -1.07 -17.16 -0.59
N CYS A 29 -1.27 -15.90 -0.95
CA CYS A 29 -2.45 -15.13 -0.52
C CYS A 29 -3.77 -15.68 -1.07
N ASN A 30 -3.73 -16.40 -2.20
CA ASN A 30 -4.93 -16.98 -2.83
C ASN A 30 -5.20 -18.43 -2.44
N LEU A 31 -4.36 -19.07 -1.61
CA LEU A 31 -4.57 -20.47 -1.22
C LEU A 31 -5.95 -20.76 -0.60
N GLU A 32 -6.49 -19.78 0.14
CA GLU A 32 -7.83 -19.87 0.76
C GLU A 32 -8.94 -19.21 -0.08
N LYS A 33 -8.60 -18.61 -1.24
CA LYS A 33 -9.61 -18.06 -2.15
C LYS A 33 -10.11 -19.14 -3.12
N ARG A 34 -11.33 -19.57 -2.97
CA ARG A 34 -12.02 -20.44 -3.94
C ARG A 34 -12.47 -19.62 -5.15
N ASN A 35 -11.52 -19.16 -5.98
CA ASN A 35 -11.80 -18.24 -7.08
C ASN A 35 -12.64 -18.85 -8.21
N PHE A 36 -12.58 -20.17 -8.41
CA PHE A 36 -13.28 -20.82 -9.53
C PHE A 36 -14.80 -20.86 -9.30
N LEU A 37 -15.26 -21.34 -8.16
CA LEU A 37 -16.69 -21.43 -7.83
C LEU A 37 -17.37 -20.05 -7.70
N ASN A 38 -16.59 -18.97 -7.54
CA ASN A 38 -17.13 -17.62 -7.41
C ASN A 38 -17.49 -16.97 -8.75
N LYS A 39 -17.04 -17.51 -9.89
CA LYS A 39 -17.25 -16.94 -11.23
C LYS A 39 -18.24 -17.69 -12.09
N THR A 40 -18.71 -18.84 -11.68
CA THR A 40 -19.69 -19.62 -12.43
C THR A 40 -21.08 -19.43 -11.84
N VAL A 41 -22.08 -19.37 -12.71
CA VAL A 41 -23.50 -19.23 -12.36
C VAL A 41 -24.29 -20.31 -13.08
N GLY A 42 -25.07 -21.08 -12.31
CA GLY A 42 -25.91 -22.15 -12.86
C GLY A 42 -27.19 -21.64 -13.52
N PHE A 43 -27.64 -20.45 -13.15
CA PHE A 43 -28.83 -19.82 -13.73
C PHE A 43 -28.76 -18.30 -13.67
N LEU A 44 -29.47 -17.62 -14.56
CA LEU A 44 -29.70 -16.18 -14.54
C LEU A 44 -31.18 -15.87 -14.32
N ASP A 45 -31.44 -14.77 -13.61
CA ASP A 45 -32.78 -14.21 -13.41
C ASP A 45 -32.87 -12.86 -14.14
N ARG A 46 -33.85 -12.71 -15.03
CA ARG A 46 -34.11 -11.45 -15.76
C ARG A 46 -34.70 -10.35 -14.89
N GLY A 47 -35.09 -10.65 -13.66
CA GLY A 47 -35.71 -9.67 -12.73
C GLY A 47 -37.23 -9.72 -12.69
N ASN A 48 -37.87 -10.53 -13.51
CA ASN A 48 -39.31 -10.77 -13.57
C ASN A 48 -39.72 -12.22 -13.24
N GLY A 49 -38.85 -12.96 -12.57
CA GLY A 49 -39.06 -14.36 -12.23
C GLY A 49 -38.73 -15.36 -13.35
N HIS A 50 -38.34 -14.88 -14.53
CA HIS A 50 -37.86 -15.75 -15.61
C HIS A 50 -36.44 -16.22 -15.33
N ILE A 51 -36.28 -17.52 -15.03
CA ILE A 51 -35.01 -18.18 -14.76
C ILE A 51 -34.51 -18.85 -16.04
N ILE A 52 -33.24 -18.57 -16.40
CA ILE A 52 -32.52 -19.21 -17.50
C ILE A 52 -31.42 -20.08 -16.90
N SER A 53 -31.47 -21.42 -17.16
CA SER A 53 -30.50 -22.39 -16.61
C SER A 53 -29.61 -23.06 -17.67
N GLU A 54 -30.08 -23.10 -18.92
CA GLU A 54 -29.30 -23.66 -20.01
C GLU A 54 -28.10 -22.75 -20.37
N GLN A 55 -26.89 -23.30 -20.43
CA GLN A 55 -25.65 -22.54 -20.63
C GLN A 55 -25.61 -21.72 -21.92
N GLY A 56 -26.14 -22.29 -23.04
CA GLY A 56 -26.24 -21.54 -24.30
C GLY A 56 -27.15 -20.34 -24.23
N ASN A 57 -28.28 -20.46 -23.54
CA ASN A 57 -29.25 -19.37 -23.35
C ASN A 57 -28.72 -18.34 -22.33
N ILE A 58 -28.01 -18.78 -21.29
CA ILE A 58 -27.29 -17.88 -20.36
C ILE A 58 -26.30 -17.00 -21.14
N LEU A 59 -25.51 -17.58 -22.02
CA LEU A 59 -24.49 -16.85 -22.79
C LEU A 59 -25.16 -15.85 -23.76
N LYS A 60 -26.23 -16.26 -24.44
CA LYS A 60 -27.02 -15.35 -25.32
C LYS A 60 -27.60 -14.16 -24.54
N GLU A 61 -28.16 -14.42 -23.36
CA GLU A 61 -28.70 -13.37 -22.48
C GLU A 61 -27.63 -12.38 -22.03
N VAL A 62 -26.46 -12.89 -21.64
CA VAL A 62 -25.32 -12.06 -21.26
C VAL A 62 -24.81 -11.24 -22.44
N GLN A 63 -24.71 -11.83 -23.65
CA GLN A 63 -24.36 -11.12 -24.87
C GLN A 63 -25.34 -9.99 -25.13
N HIS A 64 -26.64 -10.29 -25.17
CA HIS A 64 -27.69 -9.31 -25.44
C HIS A 64 -27.68 -8.15 -24.44
N PHE A 65 -27.45 -8.45 -23.16
CA PHE A 65 -27.33 -7.42 -22.13
C PHE A 65 -26.18 -6.43 -22.40
N TYR A 66 -24.99 -6.92 -22.76
CA TYR A 66 -23.84 -6.05 -23.04
C TYR A 66 -23.96 -5.38 -24.43
N GLU A 67 -24.51 -6.05 -25.42
CA GLU A 67 -24.78 -5.46 -26.73
C GLU A 67 -25.74 -4.27 -26.63
N ASN A 68 -26.82 -4.40 -25.85
CA ASN A 68 -27.71 -3.29 -25.54
C ASN A 68 -27.01 -2.19 -24.73
N LEU A 69 -26.18 -2.56 -23.74
CA LEU A 69 -25.42 -1.57 -22.94
C LEU A 69 -24.53 -0.70 -23.83
N TYR A 70 -23.86 -1.29 -24.81
CA TYR A 70 -22.93 -0.59 -25.70
C TYR A 70 -23.55 -0.14 -27.03
N SER A 71 -24.87 -0.28 -27.19
CA SER A 71 -25.59 0.19 -28.38
C SER A 71 -25.57 1.72 -28.49
N HIS A 72 -25.81 2.20 -29.66
CA HIS A 72 -25.92 3.62 -29.96
C HIS A 72 -27.04 4.27 -29.12
N ASN A 73 -26.68 5.35 -28.42
CA ASN A 73 -27.64 6.21 -27.72
C ASN A 73 -27.31 7.64 -28.17
N PRO A 74 -28.19 8.27 -28.93
CA PRO A 74 -27.92 9.62 -29.44
C PRO A 74 -27.80 10.59 -28.26
N ALA A 75 -26.63 11.18 -28.10
CA ALA A 75 -26.40 12.28 -27.18
C ALA A 75 -26.90 13.58 -27.80
N GLN A 76 -27.51 14.43 -26.99
CA GLN A 76 -27.92 15.77 -27.47
C GLN A 76 -26.70 16.64 -27.69
N ASP A 77 -26.69 17.43 -28.72
CA ASP A 77 -25.66 18.45 -28.95
C ASP A 77 -26.06 19.72 -28.21
N LEU A 78 -25.34 20.06 -27.15
CA LEU A 78 -25.51 21.31 -26.41
C LEU A 78 -24.25 22.14 -26.58
N ASP A 79 -24.39 23.41 -26.88
CA ASP A 79 -23.29 24.35 -26.92
C ASP A 79 -22.65 24.47 -25.52
N LEU A 80 -21.32 24.27 -25.44
CA LEU A 80 -20.53 24.36 -24.20
C LEU A 80 -19.71 25.66 -24.10
N GLU A 81 -19.85 26.56 -25.09
CA GLU A 81 -19.02 27.78 -25.15
C GLU A 81 -19.19 28.65 -23.90
N TYR A 82 -20.38 28.70 -23.31
CA TYR A 82 -20.64 29.45 -22.08
C TYR A 82 -19.79 28.99 -20.89
N LEU A 83 -19.25 27.75 -20.90
CA LEU A 83 -18.39 27.22 -19.84
C LEU A 83 -16.91 27.66 -19.97
N LYS A 84 -16.52 28.19 -21.13
CA LYS A 84 -15.11 28.57 -21.39
C LYS A 84 -14.62 29.73 -20.53
N ASN A 85 -15.49 30.60 -20.06
CA ASN A 85 -15.09 31.78 -19.29
C ASN A 85 -14.41 31.44 -17.95
N GLU A 86 -14.71 30.30 -17.34
CA GLU A 86 -14.14 29.85 -16.08
C GLU A 86 -13.34 28.54 -16.24
N ALA A 87 -13.28 27.98 -17.44
CA ALA A 87 -12.51 26.79 -17.72
C ALA A 87 -11.04 27.13 -17.96
N VAL A 88 -10.15 26.33 -17.41
CA VAL A 88 -8.74 26.37 -17.79
C VAL A 88 -8.58 25.54 -19.06
N LEU A 89 -8.21 26.19 -20.15
CA LEU A 89 -8.01 25.57 -21.46
C LEU A 89 -6.51 25.32 -21.71
N LEU A 90 -6.21 24.33 -22.53
CA LEU A 90 -4.82 24.08 -22.95
C LEU A 90 -4.36 25.17 -23.93
N ASP A 91 -3.14 25.64 -23.74
CA ASP A 91 -2.43 26.55 -24.62
C ASP A 91 -1.37 25.81 -25.47
N GLN A 92 -0.70 26.51 -26.37
CA GLN A 92 0.34 25.93 -27.22
C GLN A 92 1.52 25.36 -26.43
N GLY A 93 1.89 25.97 -25.29
CA GLY A 93 2.96 25.47 -24.43
C GLY A 93 2.61 24.13 -23.76
N ASN A 94 1.35 23.95 -23.42
CA ASN A 94 0.85 22.70 -22.82
C ASN A 94 0.64 21.56 -23.84
N THR A 95 0.43 21.88 -25.12
CA THR A 95 0.07 20.88 -26.15
C THR A 95 1.26 20.33 -26.92
N ALA A 96 2.42 20.96 -26.86
CA ALA A 96 3.61 20.54 -27.64
C ALA A 96 3.99 19.06 -27.42
N ASP A 97 3.95 18.56 -26.20
CA ASP A 97 4.27 17.16 -25.85
C ASP A 97 3.16 16.16 -26.24
N LEU A 98 1.98 16.65 -26.65
CA LEU A 98 0.87 15.80 -27.08
C LEU A 98 0.96 15.43 -28.56
N GLU A 99 1.73 16.18 -29.33
CA GLU A 99 1.85 16.03 -30.79
C GLU A 99 3.01 15.10 -31.17
N GLY A 100 3.13 14.85 -32.48
CA GLY A 100 4.18 14.03 -33.05
C GLY A 100 3.90 12.52 -33.06
N GLU A 101 4.82 11.80 -33.72
CA GLU A 101 4.75 10.34 -33.86
C GLU A 101 4.98 9.62 -32.53
N ILE A 102 4.47 8.40 -32.43
CA ILE A 102 4.79 7.50 -31.31
C ILE A 102 6.24 7.07 -31.44
N THR A 103 7.01 7.22 -30.36
CA THR A 103 8.44 6.91 -30.31
C THR A 103 8.74 5.53 -29.71
N ILE A 104 9.92 5.00 -30.01
CA ILE A 104 10.39 3.71 -29.44
C ILE A 104 10.53 3.79 -27.91
N ASP A 105 10.93 4.94 -27.39
CA ASP A 105 11.11 5.16 -25.95
C ASP A 105 9.77 5.20 -25.21
N GLU A 106 8.73 5.82 -25.79
CA GLU A 106 7.36 5.77 -25.22
C GLU A 106 6.85 4.34 -25.14
N VAL A 107 7.00 3.54 -26.21
CA VAL A 107 6.56 2.13 -26.22
C VAL A 107 7.36 1.31 -25.23
N LYS A 108 8.67 1.51 -25.12
CA LYS A 108 9.55 0.86 -24.14
C LYS A 108 9.14 1.21 -22.72
N GLN A 109 8.87 2.47 -22.42
CA GLN A 109 8.43 2.92 -21.11
C GLN A 109 7.06 2.34 -20.75
N ALA A 110 6.13 2.34 -21.70
CA ALA A 110 4.81 1.71 -21.56
C ALA A 110 4.96 0.22 -21.20
N LEU A 111 5.81 -0.50 -21.91
CA LEU A 111 6.07 -1.94 -21.72
C LEU A 111 6.73 -2.24 -20.36
N VAL A 112 7.72 -1.44 -19.92
CA VAL A 112 8.35 -1.57 -18.59
C VAL A 112 7.33 -1.43 -17.47
N ASN A 113 6.40 -0.50 -17.61
CA ASN A 113 5.35 -0.24 -16.61
C ASN A 113 4.25 -1.32 -16.59
N MET A 114 4.14 -2.16 -17.63
CA MET A 114 3.17 -3.27 -17.64
C MET A 114 3.54 -4.35 -16.63
N LYS A 115 2.54 -4.76 -15.84
CA LYS A 115 2.70 -5.83 -14.83
C LYS A 115 2.71 -7.19 -15.50
N ASN A 116 3.63 -8.04 -15.06
CA ASN A 116 3.68 -9.46 -15.43
C ASN A 116 2.50 -10.25 -14.82
N ASP A 117 2.31 -11.49 -15.27
CA ASP A 117 1.26 -12.40 -14.79
C ASP A 117 -0.17 -11.83 -14.96
N LYS A 118 -0.40 -11.09 -16.05
CA LYS A 118 -1.73 -10.60 -16.44
C LYS A 118 -2.25 -11.36 -17.65
N SER A 119 -3.59 -11.52 -17.69
CA SER A 119 -4.25 -12.17 -18.83
C SER A 119 -4.02 -11.38 -20.12
N PRO A 120 -3.65 -12.05 -21.22
CA PRO A 120 -3.54 -11.43 -22.54
C PRO A 120 -4.93 -11.09 -23.11
N GLY A 121 -4.95 -10.45 -24.26
CA GLY A 121 -6.13 -10.32 -25.11
C GLY A 121 -6.42 -11.58 -25.94
N PRO A 122 -7.31 -11.47 -26.96
CA PRO A 122 -7.68 -12.59 -27.82
C PRO A 122 -6.52 -13.23 -28.57
N ASP A 123 -5.43 -12.48 -28.85
CA ASP A 123 -4.24 -12.96 -29.55
C ASP A 123 -3.34 -13.88 -28.71
N GLY A 124 -3.58 -13.95 -27.40
CA GLY A 124 -2.80 -14.78 -26.47
C GLY A 124 -1.42 -14.27 -26.10
N PHE A 125 -0.91 -13.17 -26.68
CA PHE A 125 0.40 -12.64 -26.35
C PHE A 125 0.40 -11.83 -25.05
N THR A 126 1.24 -12.26 -24.10
CA THR A 126 1.34 -11.60 -22.78
C THR A 126 2.35 -10.45 -22.80
N ALA A 127 2.35 -9.64 -21.73
CA ALA A 127 3.36 -8.56 -21.58
C ALA A 127 4.80 -9.12 -21.51
N GLU A 128 4.97 -10.34 -20.95
CA GLU A 128 6.27 -11.01 -20.87
C GLU A 128 6.83 -11.38 -22.26
N PHE A 129 5.96 -11.79 -23.19
CA PHE A 129 6.36 -12.00 -24.59
C PHE A 129 6.95 -10.72 -25.17
N TYR A 130 6.21 -9.60 -25.11
CA TYR A 130 6.69 -8.33 -25.63
C TYR A 130 7.97 -7.85 -24.92
N LYS A 131 8.10 -8.08 -23.61
CA LYS A 131 9.34 -7.74 -22.87
C LYS A 131 10.55 -8.57 -23.33
N ALA A 132 10.36 -9.84 -23.60
CA ALA A 132 11.42 -10.75 -24.02
C ALA A 132 11.92 -10.42 -25.43
N PHE A 133 11.01 -10.11 -26.34
CA PHE A 133 11.31 -9.90 -27.78
C PHE A 133 11.34 -8.42 -28.19
N PHE A 134 11.25 -7.48 -27.24
CA PHE A 134 11.22 -6.05 -27.55
C PHE A 134 12.42 -5.56 -28.39
N PRO A 135 13.66 -6.04 -28.17
CA PRO A 135 14.79 -5.67 -29.03
C PRO A 135 14.56 -5.98 -30.52
N ASP A 136 13.84 -7.07 -30.83
CA ASP A 136 13.60 -7.54 -32.18
C ASP A 136 12.37 -6.91 -32.82
N ILE A 137 11.26 -6.76 -32.03
CA ILE A 137 9.95 -6.36 -32.57
C ILE A 137 9.57 -4.90 -32.27
N GLY A 138 10.30 -4.21 -31.39
CA GLY A 138 9.93 -2.86 -30.92
C GLY A 138 9.78 -1.85 -32.04
N ILE A 139 10.73 -1.83 -33.00
CA ILE A 139 10.70 -0.91 -34.14
C ILE A 139 9.49 -1.16 -35.05
N PHE A 140 9.11 -2.44 -35.24
CA PHE A 140 7.95 -2.81 -36.06
C PHE A 140 6.64 -2.40 -35.39
N LEU A 141 6.55 -2.48 -34.04
CA LEU A 141 5.41 -1.96 -33.30
C LEU A 141 5.25 -0.46 -33.50
N VAL A 142 6.33 0.32 -33.36
CA VAL A 142 6.30 1.77 -33.58
C VAL A 142 5.87 2.12 -35.00
N ARG A 143 6.44 1.46 -36.00
CA ARG A 143 6.05 1.67 -37.43
C ARG A 143 4.57 1.35 -37.63
N SER A 144 4.10 0.22 -37.08
CA SER A 144 2.69 -0.18 -37.17
C SER A 144 1.74 0.85 -36.54
N PHE A 145 2.13 1.47 -35.40
CA PHE A 145 1.32 2.49 -34.75
C PHE A 145 1.27 3.77 -35.60
N ASN A 146 2.40 4.26 -36.09
CA ASN A 146 2.46 5.46 -36.90
C ASN A 146 1.79 5.28 -38.27
N GLU A 147 1.90 4.08 -38.86
CA GLU A 147 1.14 3.71 -40.05
C GLU A 147 -0.37 3.65 -39.81
N ALA A 148 -0.80 3.14 -38.63
CA ALA A 148 -2.21 3.15 -38.26
C ALA A 148 -2.75 4.57 -38.11
N PHE A 149 -1.92 5.51 -37.63
CA PHE A 149 -2.28 6.93 -37.60
C PHE A 149 -2.48 7.51 -38.99
N SER A 150 -1.53 7.30 -39.91
CA SER A 150 -1.62 7.82 -41.28
C SER A 150 -2.76 7.20 -42.08
N LYS A 151 -3.06 5.89 -41.87
CA LYS A 151 -4.23 5.21 -42.49
C LYS A 151 -5.56 5.52 -41.81
N GLY A 152 -5.56 6.11 -40.63
CA GLY A 152 -6.76 6.40 -39.85
C GLY A 152 -7.48 5.15 -39.30
N GLU A 153 -6.77 4.00 -39.17
CA GLU A 153 -7.32 2.79 -38.58
C GLU A 153 -6.28 1.78 -38.08
N LEU A 154 -6.63 1.02 -37.04
CA LEU A 154 -5.84 -0.08 -36.50
C LEU A 154 -6.07 -1.38 -37.28
N SER A 155 -5.23 -2.39 -37.04
CA SER A 155 -5.49 -3.74 -37.50
C SER A 155 -6.75 -4.33 -36.84
N VAL A 156 -7.41 -5.28 -37.55
CA VAL A 156 -8.66 -5.89 -37.09
C VAL A 156 -8.53 -6.47 -35.68
N THR A 157 -7.41 -7.16 -35.40
CA THR A 157 -7.19 -7.80 -34.10
C THR A 157 -6.98 -6.81 -32.97
N GLN A 158 -6.45 -5.61 -33.24
CA GLN A 158 -6.29 -4.57 -32.22
C GLN A 158 -7.62 -3.95 -31.76
N TYR A 159 -8.65 -3.96 -32.61
CA TYR A 159 -9.99 -3.53 -32.18
C TYR A 159 -10.73 -4.51 -31.27
N GLN A 160 -10.31 -5.77 -31.29
CA GLN A 160 -10.98 -6.86 -30.57
C GLN A 160 -10.70 -6.82 -29.06
N GLY A 161 -11.74 -7.05 -28.27
CA GLY A 161 -11.64 -7.20 -26.82
C GLY A 161 -12.57 -8.28 -26.29
N VAL A 162 -12.11 -9.07 -25.33
CA VAL A 162 -12.95 -10.06 -24.64
C VAL A 162 -13.45 -9.49 -23.32
N ILE A 163 -14.76 -9.32 -23.18
CA ILE A 163 -15.39 -8.90 -21.92
C ILE A 163 -15.45 -10.10 -20.98
N THR A 164 -14.68 -10.04 -19.90
CA THR A 164 -14.74 -10.99 -18.78
C THR A 164 -15.58 -10.38 -17.66
N CYS A 165 -16.62 -11.09 -17.24
CA CYS A 165 -17.52 -10.64 -16.20
C CYS A 165 -17.01 -10.97 -14.80
N ILE A 166 -16.97 -10.00 -13.89
CA ILE A 166 -16.58 -10.15 -12.49
C ILE A 166 -17.78 -9.77 -11.60
N PRO A 167 -18.26 -10.70 -10.72
CA PRO A 167 -19.38 -10.39 -9.84
C PRO A 167 -19.01 -9.30 -8.84
N LYS A 168 -19.94 -8.40 -8.54
CA LYS A 168 -19.83 -7.40 -7.47
C LYS A 168 -19.92 -8.09 -6.11
N ASP A 169 -19.01 -7.76 -5.20
CA ASP A 169 -19.00 -8.34 -3.85
C ASP A 169 -20.31 -8.03 -3.10
N GLY A 170 -20.85 -9.06 -2.43
CA GLY A 170 -22.07 -8.95 -1.64
C GLY A 170 -23.38 -8.77 -2.43
N LYS A 171 -23.35 -8.79 -3.77
CA LYS A 171 -24.57 -8.72 -4.61
C LYS A 171 -24.95 -10.11 -5.15
N PRO A 172 -26.27 -10.39 -5.33
CA PRO A 172 -26.75 -11.63 -5.93
C PRO A 172 -26.22 -11.80 -7.36
N LYS A 173 -25.63 -12.97 -7.63
CA LYS A 173 -24.93 -13.25 -8.91
C LYS A 173 -25.84 -13.65 -10.04
N GLN A 174 -27.08 -14.09 -9.74
CA GLN A 174 -28.07 -14.44 -10.74
C GLN A 174 -28.52 -13.25 -11.61
N PHE A 175 -28.25 -12.02 -11.16
CA PHE A 175 -28.56 -10.82 -11.96
C PHE A 175 -27.33 -10.30 -12.68
N ILE A 176 -27.34 -10.28 -14.01
CA ILE A 176 -26.19 -9.82 -14.83
C ILE A 176 -25.83 -8.34 -14.58
N LYS A 177 -26.78 -7.50 -14.17
CA LYS A 177 -26.53 -6.11 -13.76
C LYS A 177 -25.56 -5.98 -12.58
N ASN A 178 -25.41 -7.05 -11.80
CA ASN A 178 -24.47 -7.11 -10.65
C ASN A 178 -23.05 -7.55 -11.04
N TRP A 179 -22.73 -7.62 -12.34
CA TRP A 179 -21.41 -7.97 -12.84
C TRP A 179 -20.70 -6.74 -13.44
N ARG A 180 -19.36 -6.71 -13.32
CA ARG A 180 -18.52 -5.69 -13.96
C ARG A 180 -17.91 -6.27 -15.23
N PRO A 181 -18.02 -5.59 -16.39
CA PRO A 181 -17.34 -6.00 -17.61
C PRO A 181 -15.87 -5.53 -17.57
N ILE A 182 -14.93 -6.47 -17.60
CA ILE A 182 -13.50 -6.15 -17.75
C ILE A 182 -13.07 -6.58 -19.15
N SER A 183 -12.61 -5.63 -19.95
CA SER A 183 -12.14 -5.90 -21.31
C SER A 183 -10.70 -6.42 -21.32
N LEU A 184 -10.50 -7.63 -21.77
CA LEU A 184 -9.20 -8.21 -22.07
C LEU A 184 -8.81 -7.79 -23.49
N LEU A 185 -7.95 -6.78 -23.60
CA LEU A 185 -7.46 -6.21 -24.85
C LEU A 185 -6.06 -6.75 -25.16
N ASN A 186 -5.69 -6.80 -26.43
CA ASN A 186 -4.37 -7.21 -26.87
C ASN A 186 -3.28 -6.30 -26.30
N VAL A 187 -2.12 -6.86 -26.00
CA VAL A 187 -1.02 -6.11 -25.39
C VAL A 187 -0.49 -5.07 -26.35
N SER A 188 -0.44 -5.34 -27.67
CA SER A 188 -0.07 -4.35 -28.69
C SER A 188 -0.97 -3.11 -28.65
N TYR A 189 -2.30 -3.30 -28.57
CA TYR A 189 -3.25 -2.20 -28.37
C TYR A 189 -3.00 -1.44 -27.08
N LYS A 190 -2.80 -2.18 -25.95
CA LYS A 190 -2.53 -1.55 -24.65
C LYS A 190 -1.23 -0.75 -24.64
N LEU A 191 -0.21 -1.14 -25.42
CA LEU A 191 1.02 -0.37 -25.55
C LEU A 191 0.76 0.99 -26.19
N LEU A 192 0.07 1.02 -27.32
CA LEU A 192 -0.35 2.26 -27.99
C LEU A 192 -1.19 3.13 -27.06
N SER A 193 -2.25 2.56 -26.49
CA SER A 193 -3.13 3.26 -25.54
C SER A 193 -2.36 3.79 -24.32
N SER A 194 -1.31 3.08 -23.85
CA SER A 194 -0.47 3.55 -22.73
C SER A 194 0.43 4.72 -23.12
N CYS A 195 0.92 4.79 -24.35
CA CYS A 195 1.67 5.94 -24.86
C CYS A 195 0.78 7.18 -24.87
N LEU A 196 -0.43 7.07 -25.45
CA LEU A 196 -1.40 8.16 -25.46
C LEU A 196 -1.83 8.58 -24.06
N ALA A 197 -2.08 7.61 -23.16
CA ALA A 197 -2.36 7.87 -21.77
C ALA A 197 -1.19 8.58 -21.07
N GLY A 198 0.05 8.26 -21.43
CA GLY A 198 1.26 8.94 -20.96
C GLY A 198 1.25 10.42 -21.32
N ARG A 199 1.01 10.74 -22.59
CA ARG A 199 0.90 12.11 -23.10
C ARG A 199 -0.25 12.90 -22.43
N ILE A 200 -1.46 12.33 -22.41
CA ILE A 200 -2.62 13.01 -21.81
C ILE A 200 -2.39 13.32 -20.32
N LYS A 201 -1.74 12.44 -19.58
CA LYS A 201 -1.43 12.64 -18.14
C LYS A 201 -0.64 13.90 -17.83
N THR A 202 0.17 14.40 -18.75
CA THR A 202 1.01 15.59 -18.52
C THR A 202 0.16 16.84 -18.38
N VAL A 203 -0.93 16.94 -19.13
CA VAL A 203 -1.80 18.12 -19.19
C VAL A 203 -3.02 18.06 -18.27
N LEU A 204 -3.43 16.86 -17.80
CA LEU A 204 -4.59 16.75 -16.92
C LEU A 204 -4.53 17.62 -15.66
N PRO A 205 -3.38 17.80 -14.96
CA PRO A 205 -3.31 18.67 -13.80
C PRO A 205 -3.66 20.12 -14.08
N VAL A 206 -3.54 20.57 -15.33
CA VAL A 206 -3.89 21.93 -15.76
C VAL A 206 -5.41 22.11 -15.86
N ILE A 207 -6.09 21.16 -16.52
CA ILE A 207 -7.53 21.30 -16.85
C ILE A 207 -8.46 20.72 -15.79
N ILE A 208 -8.02 19.71 -15.02
CA ILE A 208 -8.88 19.03 -14.04
C ILE A 208 -8.81 19.73 -12.68
N HIS A 209 -9.94 20.25 -12.25
CA HIS A 209 -10.07 20.95 -10.97
C HIS A 209 -9.70 20.07 -9.77
N ASN A 210 -9.27 20.71 -8.68
CA ASN A 210 -8.81 20.02 -7.45
C ASN A 210 -9.91 19.23 -6.72
N SER A 211 -11.18 19.42 -7.01
CA SER A 211 -12.28 18.60 -6.48
C SER A 211 -12.23 17.15 -6.96
N GLN A 212 -11.67 16.87 -8.16
CA GLN A 212 -11.49 15.52 -8.68
C GLN A 212 -10.19 14.88 -8.13
N LYS A 213 -10.33 13.77 -7.41
CA LYS A 213 -9.19 13.05 -6.82
C LYS A 213 -8.92 11.69 -7.49
N GLY A 214 -9.84 11.18 -8.29
CA GLY A 214 -9.71 9.90 -8.99
C GLY A 214 -8.67 9.96 -10.13
N PHE A 215 -7.86 8.90 -10.29
CA PHE A 215 -6.89 8.70 -11.37
C PHE A 215 -5.82 9.79 -11.59
N MET A 216 -5.75 10.80 -10.72
CA MET A 216 -4.80 11.90 -10.80
C MET A 216 -3.55 11.61 -9.96
N LYS A 217 -2.37 11.81 -10.57
CA LYS A 217 -1.10 11.64 -9.85
C LYS A 217 -0.99 12.66 -8.71
N GLY A 218 -0.58 12.19 -7.53
CA GLY A 218 -0.42 13.03 -6.34
C GLY A 218 -1.71 13.31 -5.54
N ARG A 219 -2.90 13.17 -6.16
CA ARG A 219 -4.18 13.33 -5.47
C ARG A 219 -4.56 12.06 -4.70
N TYR A 220 -5.26 12.17 -3.60
CA TYR A 220 -5.53 11.07 -2.69
C TYR A 220 -7.01 10.96 -2.30
N ILE A 221 -7.57 9.75 -2.41
CA ILE A 221 -8.97 9.44 -2.06
C ILE A 221 -9.36 9.88 -0.64
N GLY A 222 -8.42 9.80 0.31
CA GLY A 222 -8.65 10.21 1.69
C GLY A 222 -8.98 11.69 1.85
N GLU A 223 -8.60 12.55 0.90
CA GLU A 223 -8.91 13.98 0.96
C GLU A 223 -10.42 14.24 0.81
N ASN A 224 -11.10 13.49 -0.08
CA ASN A 224 -12.56 13.57 -0.19
C ASN A 224 -13.24 13.01 1.06
N ILE A 225 -12.71 11.92 1.62
CA ILE A 225 -13.20 11.35 2.89
C ILE A 225 -13.04 12.35 4.03
N ARG A 226 -11.90 13.03 4.07
CA ARG A 226 -11.62 14.04 5.09
C ARG A 226 -12.53 15.26 4.94
N LEU A 227 -12.69 15.74 3.70
CA LEU A 227 -13.60 16.85 3.39
C LEU A 227 -15.02 16.52 3.86
N LEU A 228 -15.55 15.34 3.51
CA LEU A 228 -16.89 14.91 3.91
C LEU A 228 -17.03 14.81 5.43
N TYR A 229 -16.06 14.15 6.11
CA TYR A 229 -16.08 14.02 7.57
C TYR A 229 -16.04 15.39 8.26
N ASP A 230 -15.15 16.27 7.80
CA ASP A 230 -14.97 17.59 8.40
C ASP A 230 -16.18 18.50 8.12
N THR A 231 -16.81 18.38 6.94
CA THR A 231 -18.05 19.11 6.64
C THR A 231 -19.17 18.69 7.58
N ILE A 232 -19.43 17.38 7.75
CA ILE A 232 -20.47 16.91 8.67
C ILE A 232 -20.19 17.38 10.11
N LEU A 233 -18.93 17.29 10.56
CA LEU A 233 -18.55 17.71 11.91
C LEU A 233 -18.70 19.21 12.14
N LEU A 234 -18.22 20.03 11.19
CA LEU A 234 -18.26 21.49 11.32
C LEU A 234 -19.68 22.03 11.21
N THR A 235 -20.47 21.53 10.28
CA THR A 235 -21.89 21.94 10.17
C THR A 235 -22.68 21.58 11.44
N GLU A 236 -22.41 20.43 12.07
CA GLU A 236 -23.02 20.04 13.34
C GLU A 236 -22.58 20.99 14.48
N LYS A 237 -21.31 21.35 14.57
CA LYS A 237 -20.75 22.18 15.65
C LYS A 237 -21.06 23.67 15.50
N GLU A 238 -20.96 24.18 14.29
CA GLU A 238 -21.16 25.60 14.00
C GLU A 238 -22.64 25.90 13.69
N ASN A 239 -23.53 24.89 13.83
CA ASN A 239 -24.98 24.99 13.60
C ASN A 239 -25.35 25.51 12.21
N ILE A 240 -24.61 25.10 11.18
CA ILE A 240 -24.80 25.51 9.81
C ILE A 240 -25.75 24.53 9.10
N PRO A 241 -26.78 25.00 8.37
CA PRO A 241 -27.64 24.11 7.59
C PRO A 241 -26.89 23.55 6.39
N GLY A 242 -27.23 22.33 5.98
CA GLY A 242 -26.64 21.73 4.80
C GLY A 242 -27.34 20.47 4.33
N LEU A 243 -27.11 20.14 3.08
CA LEU A 243 -27.63 18.96 2.39
C LEU A 243 -26.51 18.27 1.61
N LEU A 244 -26.34 16.99 1.84
CA LEU A 244 -25.43 16.14 1.04
C LEU A 244 -26.23 15.44 -0.07
N LEU A 245 -25.77 15.57 -1.31
CA LEU A 245 -26.30 14.84 -2.45
C LEU A 245 -25.21 13.93 -3.01
N MET A 246 -25.33 12.61 -2.75
CA MET A 246 -24.39 11.57 -3.18
C MET A 246 -24.93 10.88 -4.43
N VAL A 247 -24.41 11.25 -5.59
CA VAL A 247 -24.90 10.83 -6.92
C VAL A 247 -24.26 9.50 -7.33
N ASP A 248 -25.06 8.50 -7.70
CA ASP A 248 -24.63 7.26 -8.34
C ASP A 248 -24.97 7.33 -9.84
N PHE A 249 -23.99 7.10 -10.71
CA PHE A 249 -24.23 6.99 -12.15
C PHE A 249 -24.37 5.52 -12.58
N GLU A 250 -25.31 5.27 -13.50
CA GLU A 250 -25.51 3.92 -14.06
C GLU A 250 -24.37 3.55 -14.99
N LYS A 251 -23.50 2.61 -14.55
CA LYS A 251 -22.40 2.07 -15.37
C LYS A 251 -21.58 3.16 -16.10
N ALA A 252 -21.15 4.15 -15.35
CA ALA A 252 -20.56 5.40 -15.85
C ALA A 252 -19.53 5.20 -16.98
N PHE A 253 -18.51 4.36 -16.77
CA PHE A 253 -17.48 4.10 -17.80
C PHE A 253 -18.04 3.44 -19.06
N ASP A 254 -19.07 2.61 -18.93
CA ASP A 254 -19.62 1.84 -20.04
C ASP A 254 -20.66 2.63 -20.85
N SER A 255 -21.15 3.78 -20.34
CA SER A 255 -22.27 4.53 -20.88
C SER A 255 -21.87 5.84 -21.56
N VAL A 256 -20.68 6.37 -21.35
CA VAL A 256 -20.26 7.67 -21.90
C VAL A 256 -20.26 7.66 -23.43
N SER A 257 -20.85 8.68 -24.02
CA SER A 257 -20.96 8.86 -25.49
C SER A 257 -19.61 9.23 -26.11
N TRP A 258 -19.23 8.58 -27.19
CA TRP A 258 -18.00 8.93 -27.94
C TRP A 258 -18.11 10.32 -28.59
N PHE A 259 -19.30 10.72 -29.01
CA PHE A 259 -19.56 12.07 -29.50
C PHE A 259 -19.23 13.10 -28.39
N PHE A 260 -19.67 12.84 -27.18
CA PHE A 260 -19.39 13.73 -26.05
C PHE A 260 -17.88 13.73 -25.65
N ILE A 261 -17.20 12.60 -25.72
CA ILE A 261 -15.75 12.54 -25.47
C ILE A 261 -15.00 13.43 -26.48
N GLU A 262 -15.33 13.31 -27.78
CA GLU A 262 -14.73 14.15 -28.80
C GLU A 262 -15.00 15.64 -28.55
N LYS A 263 -16.25 15.98 -28.20
CA LYS A 263 -16.64 17.35 -27.88
C LYS A 263 -15.89 17.90 -26.66
N ALA A 264 -15.73 17.11 -25.61
CA ALA A 264 -14.96 17.47 -24.41
C ALA A 264 -13.46 17.69 -24.73
N LEU A 265 -12.86 16.83 -25.58
CA LEU A 265 -11.48 17.03 -26.03
C LEU A 265 -11.32 18.35 -26.79
N LYS A 266 -12.25 18.66 -27.71
CA LYS A 266 -12.28 19.95 -28.44
C LYS A 266 -12.45 21.12 -27.49
N PHE A 267 -13.36 21.01 -26.54
CA PHE A 267 -13.67 22.06 -25.55
C PHE A 267 -12.40 22.48 -24.78
N PHE A 268 -11.58 21.52 -24.33
CA PHE A 268 -10.34 21.79 -23.60
C PHE A 268 -9.12 22.08 -24.51
N ASN A 269 -9.33 22.31 -25.80
CA ASN A 269 -8.28 22.60 -26.79
C ASN A 269 -7.22 21.49 -26.93
N PHE A 270 -7.62 20.21 -26.83
CA PHE A 270 -6.71 19.15 -27.20
C PHE A 270 -6.37 19.22 -28.68
N PRO A 271 -5.10 18.98 -29.08
CA PRO A 271 -4.70 19.05 -30.49
C PRO A 271 -5.40 17.98 -31.33
N ASN A 272 -5.59 18.28 -32.61
CA ASN A 272 -6.26 17.40 -33.57
C ASN A 272 -5.64 16.00 -33.66
N ASN A 273 -4.35 15.88 -33.38
CA ASN A 273 -3.62 14.62 -33.30
C ASN A 273 -4.25 13.69 -32.23
N ILE A 274 -4.45 14.19 -30.99
CA ILE A 274 -5.07 13.39 -29.91
C ILE A 274 -6.52 13.04 -30.23
N ILE A 275 -7.29 13.97 -30.80
CA ILE A 275 -8.68 13.73 -31.23
C ILE A 275 -8.71 12.65 -32.33
N SER A 276 -7.79 12.67 -33.26
CA SER A 276 -7.67 11.65 -34.32
C SER A 276 -7.31 10.29 -33.74
N TRP A 277 -6.36 10.23 -32.80
CA TRP A 277 -6.04 8.99 -32.10
C TRP A 277 -7.25 8.41 -31.36
N PHE A 278 -8.02 9.26 -30.67
CA PHE A 278 -9.26 8.82 -30.04
C PHE A 278 -10.21 8.16 -31.05
N LYS A 279 -10.45 8.82 -32.18
CA LYS A 279 -11.29 8.26 -33.25
C LYS A 279 -10.75 6.92 -33.77
N ILE A 280 -9.46 6.82 -34.03
CA ILE A 280 -8.81 5.59 -34.49
C ILE A 280 -9.01 4.45 -33.50
N LEU A 281 -8.79 4.69 -32.19
CA LEU A 281 -8.93 3.66 -31.15
C LEU A 281 -10.32 3.05 -31.05
N TYR A 282 -11.37 3.83 -31.36
CA TYR A 282 -12.76 3.41 -31.18
C TYR A 282 -13.52 3.12 -32.48
N LYS A 283 -12.99 3.50 -33.69
CA LYS A 283 -13.65 3.42 -35.00
C LYS A 283 -14.33 2.08 -35.31
N LYS A 284 -13.66 0.98 -35.07
CA LYS A 284 -14.15 -0.39 -35.34
C LYS A 284 -14.12 -1.26 -34.10
N ALA A 285 -14.20 -0.64 -32.90
CA ALA A 285 -14.14 -1.38 -31.65
C ALA A 285 -15.24 -2.43 -31.56
N ASN A 286 -14.84 -3.67 -31.28
CA ASN A 286 -15.76 -4.78 -31.12
C ASN A 286 -15.37 -5.65 -29.90
N SER A 287 -16.35 -6.38 -29.39
CA SER A 287 -16.15 -7.26 -28.25
C SER A 287 -16.95 -8.54 -28.37
N CYS A 288 -16.49 -9.59 -27.69
CA CYS A 288 -17.30 -10.75 -27.35
C CYS A 288 -17.29 -10.94 -25.82
N VAL A 289 -18.23 -11.67 -25.28
CA VAL A 289 -18.32 -11.94 -23.85
C VAL A 289 -17.79 -13.32 -23.54
N SER A 290 -16.90 -13.41 -22.54
CA SER A 290 -16.50 -14.68 -21.93
C SER A 290 -17.25 -14.88 -20.62
N PHE A 291 -18.13 -15.89 -20.58
CA PHE A 291 -18.95 -16.21 -19.41
C PHE A 291 -19.01 -17.74 -19.20
N ASN A 292 -18.86 -18.20 -17.97
CA ASN A 292 -18.82 -19.63 -17.62
C ASN A 292 -17.84 -20.47 -18.46
N GLY A 293 -16.77 -19.87 -19.01
CA GLY A 293 -15.78 -20.55 -19.86
C GLY A 293 -16.13 -20.64 -21.34
N GLN A 294 -17.25 -20.08 -21.77
CA GLN A 294 -17.68 -20.00 -23.16
C GLN A 294 -17.56 -18.58 -23.70
N TYR A 295 -17.50 -18.42 -25.03
CA TYR A 295 -17.42 -17.15 -25.72
C TYR A 295 -18.69 -16.92 -26.55
N SER A 296 -19.21 -15.68 -26.49
CA SER A 296 -20.30 -15.23 -27.34
C SER A 296 -19.82 -14.89 -28.76
N ASN A 297 -20.76 -14.57 -29.66
CA ASN A 297 -20.45 -13.92 -30.92
C ASN A 297 -19.88 -12.51 -30.70
N TRP A 298 -19.14 -11.99 -31.68
CA TRP A 298 -18.62 -10.64 -31.70
C TRP A 298 -19.73 -9.62 -32.01
N PHE A 299 -19.73 -8.49 -31.27
CA PHE A 299 -20.65 -7.36 -31.51
C PHE A 299 -19.88 -6.04 -31.46
N LYS A 300 -20.41 -5.04 -32.19
CA LYS A 300 -19.82 -3.69 -32.24
C LYS A 300 -20.12 -2.89 -30.98
N LEU A 301 -19.17 -2.06 -30.58
CA LEU A 301 -19.36 -1.06 -29.56
C LEU A 301 -19.64 0.28 -30.21
N HIS A 302 -20.52 1.10 -29.60
CA HIS A 302 -20.91 2.42 -30.09
C HIS A 302 -20.77 3.51 -29.00
N ARG A 303 -20.48 3.15 -27.79
CA ARG A 303 -20.21 4.06 -26.65
C ARG A 303 -19.37 3.37 -25.58
N GLY A 304 -19.02 4.12 -24.56
CA GLY A 304 -18.30 3.66 -23.38
C GLY A 304 -16.78 3.66 -23.52
N CYS A 305 -16.12 3.83 -22.40
CA CYS A 305 -14.68 3.68 -22.22
C CYS A 305 -14.39 2.27 -21.72
N ARG A 306 -13.68 1.44 -22.50
CA ARG A 306 -13.44 0.04 -22.16
C ARG A 306 -12.72 -0.12 -20.82
N GLN A 307 -13.31 -0.85 -19.87
CA GLN A 307 -12.67 -1.12 -18.58
C GLN A 307 -11.47 -2.05 -18.76
N GLY A 308 -10.27 -1.53 -18.59
CA GLY A 308 -9.01 -2.25 -18.83
C GLY A 308 -8.13 -1.65 -19.92
N ASP A 309 -8.63 -0.63 -20.60
CA ASP A 309 -7.89 0.20 -21.54
C ASP A 309 -7.15 1.32 -20.77
N PRO A 310 -5.83 1.49 -20.97
CA PRO A 310 -5.03 2.48 -20.26
C PRO A 310 -5.47 3.95 -20.41
N VAL A 311 -6.01 4.34 -21.56
CA VAL A 311 -6.45 5.72 -21.80
C VAL A 311 -7.84 6.02 -21.24
N SER A 312 -8.70 5.01 -21.09
CA SER A 312 -10.10 5.14 -20.68
C SER A 312 -10.34 6.00 -19.43
N PRO A 313 -9.57 5.82 -18.32
CA PRO A 313 -9.77 6.66 -17.14
C PRO A 313 -9.60 8.15 -17.39
N TYR A 314 -8.68 8.54 -18.25
CA TYR A 314 -8.36 9.94 -18.54
C TYR A 314 -9.41 10.59 -19.45
N LEU A 315 -9.90 9.86 -20.45
CA LEU A 315 -11.02 10.30 -21.26
C LEU A 315 -12.28 10.54 -20.40
N TYR A 316 -12.53 9.63 -19.47
CA TYR A 316 -13.64 9.79 -18.52
C TYR A 316 -13.47 11.02 -17.63
N LEU A 317 -12.26 11.29 -17.10
CA LEU A 317 -11.98 12.47 -16.27
C LEU A 317 -12.21 13.78 -17.03
N ILE A 318 -11.83 13.85 -18.32
CA ILE A 318 -12.05 15.01 -19.18
C ILE A 318 -13.56 15.27 -19.33
N CYS A 319 -14.35 14.21 -19.51
CA CYS A 319 -15.82 14.31 -19.54
C CYS A 319 -16.43 14.74 -18.20
N ALA A 320 -15.94 14.18 -17.10
CA ALA A 320 -16.43 14.50 -15.74
C ALA A 320 -16.10 15.95 -15.33
N GLU A 321 -15.02 16.54 -15.87
CA GLU A 321 -14.67 17.94 -15.61
C GLU A 321 -15.71 18.91 -16.22
N ILE A 322 -16.33 18.56 -17.35
CA ILE A 322 -17.45 19.37 -17.90
C ILE A 322 -18.61 19.45 -16.88
N LEU A 323 -18.96 18.33 -16.22
CA LEU A 323 -19.97 18.35 -15.16
C LEU A 323 -19.51 19.22 -13.97
N SER A 324 -18.26 19.10 -13.59
CA SER A 324 -17.66 19.92 -12.52
C SER A 324 -17.77 21.43 -12.84
N LEU A 325 -17.50 21.82 -14.08
CA LEU A 325 -17.65 23.20 -14.57
C LEU A 325 -19.12 23.65 -14.54
N MET A 326 -20.05 22.85 -15.08
CA MET A 326 -21.48 23.16 -15.09
C MET A 326 -22.03 23.43 -13.68
N ILE A 327 -21.63 22.64 -12.70
CA ILE A 327 -22.05 22.82 -11.31
C ILE A 327 -21.42 24.07 -10.69
N ARG A 328 -20.10 24.28 -10.87
CA ARG A 328 -19.38 25.41 -10.26
C ARG A 328 -19.78 26.78 -10.81
N GLN A 329 -20.11 26.85 -12.11
CA GLN A 329 -20.49 28.10 -12.75
C GLN A 329 -21.95 28.51 -12.52
N ASN A 330 -22.81 27.55 -12.12
CA ASN A 330 -24.21 27.86 -11.87
C ASN A 330 -24.36 28.58 -10.51
N LYS A 331 -24.54 29.91 -10.54
CA LYS A 331 -24.67 30.75 -9.36
C LYS A 331 -25.89 30.45 -8.48
N LYS A 332 -26.86 29.68 -8.97
CA LYS A 332 -28.00 29.22 -8.19
C LYS A 332 -27.70 28.00 -7.35
N ILE A 333 -26.60 27.28 -7.66
CA ILE A 333 -26.13 26.15 -6.86
C ILE A 333 -25.17 26.67 -5.80
N LYS A 334 -25.64 26.78 -4.57
CA LYS A 334 -24.87 27.31 -3.45
C LYS A 334 -24.30 26.19 -2.63
N GLY A 335 -22.99 26.28 -2.36
CA GLY A 335 -22.27 25.36 -1.50
C GLY A 335 -22.51 25.63 -0.01
N ILE A 336 -21.92 24.79 0.85
CA ILE A 336 -21.88 25.03 2.29
C ILE A 336 -20.67 25.90 2.60
N THR A 337 -20.91 27.09 3.20
CA THR A 337 -19.82 27.96 3.62
C THR A 337 -19.33 27.57 5.01
N LEU A 338 -18.07 27.12 5.10
CA LEU A 338 -17.39 26.73 6.34
C LEU A 338 -16.16 27.61 6.55
N ARG A 339 -16.12 28.40 7.61
CA ARG A 339 -14.96 29.26 7.94
C ARG A 339 -14.49 30.10 6.75
N ASP A 340 -15.42 30.80 6.09
CA ASP A 340 -15.20 31.63 4.90
C ASP A 340 -14.70 30.86 3.66
N LYS A 341 -14.93 29.56 3.60
CA LYS A 341 -14.63 28.73 2.45
C LYS A 341 -15.87 28.00 1.97
N ASP A 342 -16.14 28.08 0.68
CA ASP A 342 -17.24 27.36 0.07
C ASP A 342 -16.84 25.92 -0.27
N VAL A 343 -17.63 24.99 0.25
CA VAL A 343 -17.52 23.57 -0.04
C VAL A 343 -18.72 23.19 -0.90
N LEU A 344 -18.50 22.88 -2.18
CA LEU A 344 -19.59 22.61 -3.12
C LEU A 344 -19.54 21.19 -3.68
N LEU A 345 -18.36 20.68 -4.04
CA LEU A 345 -18.24 19.47 -4.84
C LEU A 345 -17.00 18.66 -4.48
N SER A 346 -17.13 17.33 -4.39
CA SER A 346 -16.02 16.39 -4.38
C SER A 346 -16.27 15.23 -5.32
N LEU A 347 -15.24 14.85 -6.09
CA LEU A 347 -15.29 13.85 -7.15
C LEU A 347 -14.19 12.81 -6.95
N PHE A 348 -14.53 11.54 -7.15
CA PHE A 348 -13.55 10.45 -7.26
C PHE A 348 -13.96 9.53 -8.41
N ALA A 349 -13.49 9.83 -9.60
CA ALA A 349 -13.97 9.26 -10.85
C ALA A 349 -15.48 9.51 -11.04
N ASP A 350 -16.29 8.47 -10.93
CA ASP A 350 -17.74 8.49 -11.02
C ASP A 350 -18.46 8.77 -9.69
N ASP A 351 -17.83 8.54 -8.56
CA ASP A 351 -18.37 8.88 -7.25
C ASP A 351 -18.41 10.41 -7.07
N THR A 352 -19.61 10.99 -7.05
CA THR A 352 -19.87 12.43 -7.00
C THR A 352 -20.63 12.79 -5.73
N THR A 353 -20.13 13.75 -4.95
CA THR A 353 -20.82 14.28 -3.77
C THR A 353 -20.92 15.79 -3.89
N LEU A 354 -22.14 16.33 -3.83
CA LEU A 354 -22.39 17.76 -3.72
C LEU A 354 -22.73 18.11 -2.28
N TYR A 355 -22.26 19.26 -1.86
CA TYR A 355 -22.46 19.86 -0.55
C TYR A 355 -23.27 21.13 -0.78
N LEU A 356 -24.58 21.08 -0.49
CA LEU A 356 -25.52 22.16 -0.80
C LEU A 356 -25.95 22.89 0.47
N ASP A 357 -26.31 24.17 0.36
CA ASP A 357 -26.78 25.03 1.47
C ASP A 357 -28.11 24.58 2.10
N GLY A 358 -28.81 23.63 1.47
CA GLY A 358 -30.10 23.09 1.91
C GLY A 358 -31.32 23.81 1.31
N SER A 359 -31.13 24.82 0.47
CA SER A 359 -32.24 25.48 -0.23
C SER A 359 -32.81 24.62 -1.37
N GLU A 360 -34.12 24.72 -1.60
CA GLU A 360 -34.80 24.02 -2.69
C GLU A 360 -34.33 24.47 -4.07
N GLU A 361 -34.01 25.76 -4.21
CA GLU A 361 -33.49 26.31 -5.46
C GLU A 361 -32.15 25.65 -5.82
N SER A 362 -31.19 25.60 -4.85
CA SER A 362 -29.89 25.02 -5.04
C SER A 362 -29.97 23.52 -5.38
N PHE A 363 -30.80 22.77 -4.67
CA PHE A 363 -31.02 21.35 -4.92
C PHE A 363 -31.62 21.09 -6.31
N THR A 364 -32.68 21.84 -6.67
CA THR A 364 -33.40 21.67 -7.94
C THR A 364 -32.50 22.01 -9.13
N GLU A 365 -31.76 23.11 -9.06
CA GLU A 365 -30.79 23.46 -10.11
C GLU A 365 -29.62 22.44 -10.20
N ALA A 366 -29.16 21.86 -9.08
CA ALA A 366 -28.14 20.80 -9.11
C ALA A 366 -28.67 19.56 -9.86
N ILE A 367 -29.89 19.11 -9.58
CA ILE A 367 -30.49 17.97 -10.27
C ILE A 367 -30.70 18.30 -11.77
N LYS A 368 -31.14 19.49 -12.08
CA LYS A 368 -31.31 19.94 -13.47
C LYS A 368 -29.99 19.92 -14.25
N MET A 369 -28.89 20.39 -13.66
CA MET A 369 -27.57 20.32 -14.29
C MET A 369 -27.12 18.87 -14.51
N LEU A 370 -27.34 17.98 -13.54
CA LEU A 370 -27.06 16.56 -13.68
C LEU A 370 -27.90 15.90 -14.80
N GLU A 371 -29.18 16.29 -14.97
CA GLU A 371 -30.04 15.80 -16.05
C GLU A 371 -29.62 16.31 -17.43
N ILE A 372 -29.24 17.58 -17.53
CA ILE A 372 -28.66 18.15 -18.75
C ILE A 372 -27.39 17.39 -19.12
N PHE A 373 -26.48 17.23 -18.14
CA PHE A 373 -25.27 16.46 -18.34
C PHE A 373 -25.55 15.02 -18.78
N SER A 374 -26.56 14.37 -18.20
CA SER A 374 -27.00 13.02 -18.61
C SER A 374 -27.40 12.96 -20.10
N LYS A 375 -28.11 13.95 -20.59
CA LYS A 375 -28.58 14.01 -21.99
C LYS A 375 -27.44 14.20 -22.98
N ILE A 376 -26.42 15.00 -22.64
CA ILE A 376 -25.28 15.29 -23.51
C ILE A 376 -24.19 14.24 -23.44
N SER A 377 -23.95 13.65 -22.26
CA SER A 377 -22.87 12.71 -22.03
C SER A 377 -23.25 11.23 -22.20
N GLY A 378 -24.53 10.91 -22.07
CA GLY A 378 -25.05 9.54 -21.99
C GLY A 378 -24.96 8.92 -20.59
N LEU A 379 -24.41 9.65 -19.58
CA LEU A 379 -24.29 9.22 -18.21
C LEU A 379 -25.58 9.42 -17.42
N LYS A 380 -26.36 8.37 -17.21
CA LYS A 380 -27.62 8.46 -16.47
C LYS A 380 -27.43 8.41 -14.96
N ILE A 381 -28.18 9.28 -14.25
CA ILE A 381 -28.28 9.23 -12.79
C ILE A 381 -29.06 7.97 -12.40
N ASN A 382 -28.57 7.27 -11.40
CA ASN A 382 -29.28 6.16 -10.78
C ASN A 382 -30.09 6.67 -9.59
N ASN A 383 -31.36 7.03 -9.83
CA ASN A 383 -32.21 7.58 -8.79
C ASN A 383 -32.38 6.63 -7.60
N ASP A 384 -32.53 5.32 -7.85
CA ASP A 384 -32.72 4.29 -6.81
C ASP A 384 -31.50 4.08 -5.90
N LYS A 385 -30.33 4.66 -6.25
CA LYS A 385 -29.12 4.58 -5.46
C LYS A 385 -28.55 5.94 -5.05
N THR A 386 -29.00 7.01 -5.68
CA THR A 386 -28.64 8.37 -5.27
C THR A 386 -29.17 8.63 -3.88
N GLN A 387 -28.30 9.04 -2.96
CA GLN A 387 -28.62 9.23 -1.56
C GLN A 387 -28.55 10.71 -1.20
N ILE A 388 -29.47 11.14 -0.36
CA ILE A 388 -29.57 12.52 0.09
C ILE A 388 -29.66 12.51 1.61
N ALA A 389 -28.85 13.33 2.27
CA ALA A 389 -28.86 13.41 3.73
C ALA A 389 -28.77 14.86 4.20
N TRP A 390 -29.67 15.24 5.07
CA TRP A 390 -29.63 16.50 5.80
C TRP A 390 -28.50 16.48 6.83
N ILE A 391 -27.73 17.57 6.93
CA ILE A 391 -26.63 17.70 7.89
C ILE A 391 -26.69 19.02 8.66
N GLY A 392 -25.90 19.12 9.70
CA GLY A 392 -25.79 20.32 10.54
C GLY A 392 -27.08 20.66 11.26
N SER A 393 -27.52 21.93 11.24
CA SER A 393 -28.77 22.36 11.87
C SER A 393 -30.01 21.76 11.22
N SER A 394 -29.94 21.39 9.96
CA SER A 394 -31.05 20.79 9.21
C SER A 394 -31.17 19.28 9.31
N ARG A 395 -30.31 18.60 10.08
CA ARG A 395 -30.21 17.12 10.16
C ARG A 395 -31.50 16.39 10.54
N ASN A 396 -32.42 17.06 11.22
CA ASN A 396 -33.72 16.52 11.63
C ASN A 396 -34.87 16.98 10.69
N SER A 397 -34.54 17.59 9.56
CA SER A 397 -35.55 18.02 8.58
C SER A 397 -36.23 16.82 7.94
N ASN A 398 -37.54 16.85 7.85
CA ASN A 398 -38.36 15.86 7.13
C ASN A 398 -38.70 16.35 5.69
N VAL A 399 -38.14 17.47 5.25
CA VAL A 399 -38.39 18.04 3.94
C VAL A 399 -37.76 17.17 2.86
N LYS A 400 -38.51 16.85 1.81
CA LYS A 400 -38.06 16.09 0.64
C LYS A 400 -38.45 16.86 -0.61
N TYR A 401 -37.44 17.28 -1.37
CA TYR A 401 -37.60 17.94 -2.67
C TYR A 401 -37.77 16.87 -3.77
N MET A 402 -38.48 17.23 -4.88
CA MET A 402 -38.69 16.34 -6.02
C MET A 402 -39.16 14.94 -5.62
N ARG A 403 -40.30 14.84 -4.94
CA ARG A 403 -40.86 13.57 -4.41
C ARG A 403 -41.25 12.57 -5.50
N ASP A 404 -41.38 13.02 -6.73
CA ASP A 404 -41.62 12.22 -7.94
C ASP A 404 -40.38 11.36 -8.31
N LYS A 405 -39.20 11.69 -7.79
CA LYS A 405 -37.97 10.95 -8.01
C LYS A 405 -37.73 9.98 -6.87
N ASN A 406 -37.35 8.74 -7.20
CA ASN A 406 -37.08 7.68 -6.23
C ASN A 406 -35.71 7.83 -5.53
N PHE A 407 -35.39 9.03 -5.04
CA PHE A 407 -34.16 9.22 -4.27
C PHE A 407 -34.25 8.61 -2.86
N ILE A 408 -33.12 8.12 -2.34
CA ILE A 408 -33.03 7.62 -0.96
C ILE A 408 -32.76 8.81 -0.04
N TRP A 409 -33.79 9.27 0.66
CA TRP A 409 -33.69 10.34 1.64
C TRP A 409 -33.37 9.79 3.03
N ASP A 410 -32.45 10.46 3.73
CA ASP A 410 -32.06 10.21 5.10
C ASP A 410 -31.80 8.72 5.40
N PRO A 411 -30.83 8.11 4.72
CA PRO A 411 -30.57 6.66 4.81
C PRO A 411 -30.05 6.21 6.19
N GLY A 412 -29.99 7.08 7.18
CA GLY A 412 -29.40 6.82 8.50
C GLY A 412 -27.89 6.62 8.44
N THR A 413 -27.44 5.68 7.61
CA THR A 413 -26.02 5.47 7.29
C THR A 413 -25.83 5.38 5.79
N PHE A 414 -24.79 5.99 5.28
CA PHE A 414 -24.45 5.98 3.88
C PHE A 414 -22.98 5.64 3.65
N LYS A 415 -22.67 5.07 2.49
CA LYS A 415 -21.32 4.63 2.17
C LYS A 415 -20.70 5.47 1.09
N VAL A 416 -19.61 6.18 1.41
CA VAL A 416 -18.83 6.98 0.46
C VAL A 416 -17.39 6.50 0.45
N LEU A 417 -16.84 6.21 -0.74
CA LEU A 417 -15.45 5.80 -0.94
C LEU A 417 -14.98 4.67 -0.01
N GLY A 418 -15.88 3.72 0.29
CA GLY A 418 -15.56 2.54 1.09
C GLY A 418 -15.68 2.71 2.61
N ILE A 419 -16.07 3.90 3.10
CA ILE A 419 -16.32 4.21 4.51
C ILE A 419 -17.81 4.46 4.72
N HIS A 420 -18.35 3.94 5.82
CA HIS A 420 -19.72 4.22 6.25
C HIS A 420 -19.76 5.49 7.10
N PHE A 421 -20.66 6.39 6.74
CA PHE A 421 -20.90 7.64 7.42
C PHE A 421 -22.29 7.66 8.06
N SER A 422 -22.45 8.47 9.10
CA SER A 422 -23.70 8.90 9.69
C SER A 422 -23.69 10.42 9.78
N VAL A 423 -24.83 11.04 9.80
CA VAL A 423 -24.99 12.47 10.08
C VAL A 423 -24.57 12.82 11.52
N HIS A 424 -24.47 11.83 12.39
CA HIS A 424 -23.93 11.93 13.74
C HIS A 424 -22.47 11.43 13.75
N THR A 425 -21.52 12.35 13.91
CA THR A 425 -20.10 12.03 13.79
C THR A 425 -19.57 11.05 14.85
N ASN A 426 -20.19 10.99 16.04
CA ASN A 426 -19.86 10.05 17.13
C ASN A 426 -20.13 8.58 16.76
N GLU A 427 -21.07 8.29 15.85
CA GLU A 427 -21.43 6.94 15.44
C GLU A 427 -20.46 6.37 14.39
N ILE A 428 -19.77 7.23 13.62
CA ILE A 428 -18.96 6.83 12.47
C ILE A 428 -17.87 5.80 12.87
N SER A 429 -17.27 5.96 14.04
CA SER A 429 -16.26 5.01 14.54
C SER A 429 -16.87 3.64 14.79
N HIS A 430 -17.99 3.55 15.49
CA HIS A 430 -18.67 2.29 15.80
C HIS A 430 -19.13 1.56 14.54
N ILE A 431 -19.82 2.24 13.65
CA ILE A 431 -20.33 1.67 12.39
C ILE A 431 -19.21 1.01 11.57
N ASN A 432 -18.01 1.60 11.58
CA ASN A 432 -16.90 1.09 10.77
C ASN A 432 -16.04 0.04 11.48
N PHE A 433 -15.90 0.05 12.79
CA PHE A 433 -14.97 -0.83 13.50
C PHE A 433 -15.64 -2.02 14.20
N ASP A 434 -16.90 -1.93 14.66
CA ASP A 434 -17.52 -2.97 15.51
C ASP A 434 -17.56 -4.35 14.83
N GLY A 435 -17.94 -4.43 13.56
CA GLY A 435 -17.96 -5.69 12.82
C GLY A 435 -16.60 -6.18 12.28
N LYS A 436 -15.57 -5.32 12.33
CA LYS A 436 -14.26 -5.63 11.71
C LYS A 436 -13.45 -6.65 12.47
N LEU A 437 -13.59 -6.70 13.78
CA LEU A 437 -12.89 -7.69 14.59
C LEU A 437 -13.35 -9.12 14.28
N ASP A 438 -14.65 -9.32 14.06
CA ASP A 438 -15.20 -10.63 13.70
C ASP A 438 -14.80 -11.04 12.28
N GLU A 439 -14.70 -10.07 11.37
CA GLU A 439 -14.14 -10.31 10.03
C GLU A 439 -12.68 -10.78 10.12
N VAL A 440 -11.87 -10.16 10.98
CA VAL A 440 -10.49 -10.57 11.25
C VAL A 440 -10.43 -11.97 11.88
N LYS A 441 -11.27 -12.25 12.89
CA LYS A 441 -11.34 -13.58 13.54
C LYS A 441 -11.72 -14.68 12.55
N ARG A 442 -12.68 -14.43 11.66
CA ARG A 442 -13.07 -15.36 10.57
C ARG A 442 -11.93 -15.63 9.61
N GLU A 443 -11.19 -14.61 9.21
CA GLU A 443 -10.02 -14.77 8.33
C GLU A 443 -8.93 -15.60 9.00
N ILE A 444 -8.60 -15.30 10.25
CA ILE A 444 -7.62 -16.05 11.05
C ILE A 444 -8.03 -17.51 11.20
N SER A 445 -9.32 -17.79 11.45
CA SER A 445 -9.84 -19.16 11.59
C SER A 445 -9.61 -20.00 10.33
N ARG A 446 -9.77 -19.39 9.14
CA ARG A 446 -9.47 -20.06 7.86
C ARG A 446 -8.00 -20.44 7.75
N TRP A 447 -7.10 -19.52 8.10
CA TRP A 447 -5.65 -19.71 7.99
C TRP A 447 -5.07 -20.59 9.09
N ASN A 448 -5.71 -20.71 10.26
CA ASN A 448 -5.29 -21.62 11.33
C ASN A 448 -5.33 -23.10 10.93
N LYS A 449 -6.13 -23.46 9.91
CA LYS A 449 -6.20 -24.84 9.39
C LYS A 449 -4.92 -25.26 8.67
N ARG A 450 -3.99 -24.32 8.40
CA ARG A 450 -2.73 -24.58 7.70
C ARG A 450 -1.55 -24.61 8.67
N ASN A 451 -0.69 -25.58 8.51
CA ASN A 451 0.56 -25.63 9.26
C ASN A 451 1.57 -24.65 8.64
N MET A 452 1.73 -23.48 9.27
CA MET A 452 2.59 -22.40 8.81
C MET A 452 3.61 -22.01 9.89
N THR A 453 4.78 -21.55 9.44
CA THR A 453 5.75 -20.94 10.33
C THR A 453 5.26 -19.54 10.80
N PRO A 454 5.77 -19.01 11.90
CA PRO A 454 5.50 -17.61 12.27
C PRO A 454 5.88 -16.60 11.18
N LEU A 455 6.84 -16.88 10.31
CA LEU A 455 7.17 -16.02 9.16
C LEU A 455 6.00 -15.93 8.17
N GLY A 456 5.37 -17.07 7.86
CA GLY A 456 4.17 -17.13 7.03
C GLY A 456 2.99 -16.43 7.70
N LYS A 457 2.78 -16.64 8.99
CA LYS A 457 1.72 -15.98 9.76
C LYS A 457 1.89 -14.45 9.80
N ILE A 458 3.14 -13.95 9.95
CA ILE A 458 3.45 -12.51 9.85
C ILE A 458 3.06 -11.97 8.46
N THR A 459 3.32 -12.73 7.40
CA THR A 459 2.93 -12.36 6.05
C THR A 459 1.40 -12.21 5.94
N ILE A 460 0.63 -13.19 6.44
CA ILE A 460 -0.84 -13.14 6.46
C ILE A 460 -1.35 -11.94 7.27
N ILE A 461 -0.78 -11.70 8.46
CA ILE A 461 -1.17 -10.57 9.30
C ILE A 461 -1.04 -9.25 8.51
N LYS A 462 0.08 -9.05 7.82
CA LYS A 462 0.35 -7.81 7.08
C LYS A 462 -0.50 -7.68 5.82
N THR A 463 -0.61 -8.75 5.03
CA THR A 463 -1.18 -8.68 3.68
C THR A 463 -2.69 -8.88 3.64
N LEU A 464 -3.26 -9.67 4.56
CA LEU A 464 -4.68 -10.05 4.53
C LEU A 464 -5.47 -9.52 5.72
N ILE A 465 -4.86 -9.37 6.89
CA ILE A 465 -5.58 -8.94 8.09
C ILE A 465 -5.52 -7.42 8.22
N VAL A 466 -4.32 -6.86 8.38
CA VAL A 466 -4.16 -5.42 8.64
C VAL A 466 -4.52 -4.59 7.41
N SER A 467 -4.31 -5.11 6.19
CA SER A 467 -4.72 -4.42 4.97
C SER A 467 -6.22 -4.09 4.90
N LYS A 468 -7.08 -4.92 5.49
CA LYS A 468 -8.53 -4.67 5.58
C LYS A 468 -8.89 -3.48 6.48
N LEU A 469 -8.02 -3.16 7.44
CA LEU A 469 -8.21 -2.08 8.40
C LEU A 469 -7.52 -0.78 7.95
N THR A 470 -6.53 -0.87 7.08
CA THR A 470 -5.63 0.25 6.74
C THR A 470 -6.40 1.47 6.24
N HIS A 471 -7.40 1.28 5.37
CA HIS A 471 -8.20 2.38 4.82
C HIS A 471 -8.98 3.14 5.91
N LEU A 472 -9.56 2.42 6.87
CA LEU A 472 -10.26 3.01 8.01
C LEU A 472 -9.26 3.71 8.96
N LEU A 473 -8.15 3.05 9.29
CA LEU A 473 -7.12 3.58 10.19
C LEU A 473 -6.45 4.86 9.67
N ILE A 474 -6.33 5.02 8.35
CA ILE A 474 -5.79 6.26 7.76
C ILE A 474 -6.79 7.40 7.90
N ASN A 475 -8.07 7.17 7.59
CA ASN A 475 -9.02 8.23 7.28
C ASN A 475 -9.99 8.59 8.43
N LEU A 476 -10.22 7.69 9.39
CA LEU A 476 -11.09 7.92 10.54
C LEU A 476 -10.28 8.24 11.81
N PRO A 477 -10.89 8.81 12.86
CA PRO A 477 -10.28 8.88 14.19
C PRO A 477 -9.75 7.52 14.65
N ASP A 478 -8.89 7.50 15.66
CA ASP A 478 -8.37 6.24 16.19
C ASP A 478 -9.52 5.34 16.70
N PRO A 479 -9.43 4.02 16.43
CA PRO A 479 -10.42 3.10 16.94
C PRO A 479 -10.38 3.04 18.47
N PRO A 480 -11.49 2.61 19.11
CA PRO A 480 -11.53 2.47 20.57
C PRO A 480 -10.37 1.61 21.10
N LEU A 481 -9.79 1.99 22.24
CA LEU A 481 -8.66 1.26 22.84
C LEU A 481 -8.97 -0.22 23.09
N ARG A 482 -10.26 -0.55 23.42
CA ARG A 482 -10.71 -1.92 23.57
C ARG A 482 -10.52 -2.71 22.27
N PHE A 483 -10.94 -2.16 21.13
CA PHE A 483 -10.76 -2.77 19.81
C PHE A 483 -9.27 -3.05 19.53
N LEU A 484 -8.39 -2.08 19.78
CA LEU A 484 -6.95 -2.25 19.55
C LEU A 484 -6.34 -3.33 20.42
N LYS A 485 -6.70 -3.41 21.71
CA LYS A 485 -6.23 -4.45 22.64
C LYS A 485 -6.70 -5.85 22.22
N GLU A 486 -7.95 -5.98 21.81
CA GLU A 486 -8.48 -7.24 21.31
C GLU A 486 -7.84 -7.67 20.00
N LEU A 487 -7.67 -6.74 19.06
CA LEU A 487 -6.99 -6.98 17.79
C LEU A 487 -5.55 -7.46 17.99
N ASP A 488 -4.79 -6.79 18.86
CA ASP A 488 -3.42 -7.17 19.21
C ASP A 488 -3.38 -8.58 19.82
N THR A 489 -4.29 -8.87 20.74
CA THR A 489 -4.40 -10.19 21.36
C THR A 489 -4.70 -11.29 20.34
N VAL A 490 -5.65 -11.07 19.44
CA VAL A 490 -6.05 -12.02 18.40
C VAL A 490 -4.91 -12.27 17.43
N ILE A 491 -4.19 -11.23 17.02
CA ILE A 491 -3.04 -11.31 16.11
C ILE A 491 -1.89 -12.12 16.74
N TYR A 492 -1.53 -11.85 17.99
CA TYR A 492 -0.44 -12.56 18.65
C TYR A 492 -0.82 -13.99 19.05
N ARG A 493 -2.09 -14.26 19.38
CA ARG A 493 -2.60 -15.63 19.56
C ARG A 493 -2.50 -16.43 18.26
N PHE A 494 -2.84 -15.85 17.12
CA PHE A 494 -2.64 -16.46 15.82
C PHE A 494 -1.16 -16.74 15.54
N LEU A 495 -0.29 -15.76 15.81
CA LEU A 495 1.15 -15.88 15.56
C LEU A 495 1.76 -17.08 16.32
N TRP A 496 1.46 -17.19 17.60
CA TRP A 496 2.10 -18.18 18.47
C TRP A 496 1.32 -19.49 18.62
N GLY A 497 0.08 -19.54 18.20
CA GLY A 497 -0.82 -20.69 18.40
C GLY A 497 -1.30 -20.84 19.85
N GLY A 498 -1.18 -19.79 20.68
CA GLY A 498 -1.56 -19.76 22.09
C GLY A 498 -1.36 -18.39 22.70
N ASN A 499 -1.56 -18.27 24.02
CA ASN A 499 -1.46 -16.99 24.72
C ASN A 499 -0.02 -16.60 25.13
N THR A 500 0.92 -17.54 25.05
CA THR A 500 2.30 -17.31 25.52
C THR A 500 3.18 -16.75 24.40
N HIS A 501 3.81 -15.61 24.63
CA HIS A 501 4.78 -15.01 23.71
C HIS A 501 6.15 -15.71 23.90
N LYS A 502 6.63 -16.35 22.81
CA LYS A 502 7.95 -17.03 22.82
C LYS A 502 9.12 -16.04 22.66
N VAL A 503 8.88 -14.91 22.02
CA VAL A 503 9.82 -13.79 21.87
C VAL A 503 9.07 -12.50 22.21
N LYS A 504 9.72 -11.54 22.87
CA LYS A 504 9.11 -10.24 23.23
C LYS A 504 8.54 -9.54 21.98
N LYS A 505 7.38 -8.88 22.12
CA LYS A 505 6.73 -8.14 21.04
C LYS A 505 7.63 -7.07 20.43
N SER A 506 8.33 -6.30 21.26
CA SER A 506 9.31 -5.29 20.83
C SER A 506 10.39 -5.85 19.90
N ILE A 507 10.94 -7.01 20.24
CA ILE A 507 11.95 -7.69 19.41
C ILE A 507 11.34 -8.20 18.10
N MET A 508 10.15 -8.82 18.13
CA MET A 508 9.48 -9.30 16.93
C MET A 508 9.29 -8.22 15.86
N CYS A 509 9.09 -6.96 16.28
CA CYS A 509 8.85 -5.83 15.39
C CYS A 509 10.13 -5.27 14.75
N LYS A 510 11.30 -5.54 15.31
CA LYS A 510 12.61 -5.08 14.81
C LYS A 510 13.00 -5.68 13.47
N SER A 511 14.06 -5.13 12.89
CA SER A 511 14.65 -5.64 11.64
C SER A 511 15.24 -7.04 11.84
N TYR A 512 15.54 -7.73 10.76
CA TYR A 512 16.26 -9.01 10.85
C TYR A 512 17.67 -8.83 11.44
N GLU A 513 18.33 -7.71 11.19
CA GLU A 513 19.67 -7.39 11.70
C GLU A 513 19.71 -7.25 13.22
N ASP A 514 18.59 -6.85 13.81
CA ASP A 514 18.42 -6.66 15.24
C ASP A 514 17.77 -7.87 15.93
N GLY A 515 17.71 -9.01 15.25
CA GLY A 515 17.09 -10.25 15.75
C GLY A 515 15.55 -10.25 15.71
N GLY A 516 14.94 -9.31 15.01
CA GLY A 516 13.49 -9.24 14.83
C GLY A 516 13.01 -9.99 13.57
N TYR A 517 11.70 -9.96 13.37
CA TYR A 517 11.02 -10.61 12.23
C TYR A 517 10.17 -9.63 11.43
N LYS A 518 10.41 -8.34 11.61
CA LYS A 518 9.64 -7.27 10.97
C LYS A 518 8.13 -7.42 11.21
N MET A 519 7.73 -7.96 12.36
CA MET A 519 6.32 -8.01 12.75
C MET A 519 5.74 -6.59 12.80
N LEU A 520 4.44 -6.44 12.62
CA LEU A 520 3.78 -5.17 12.68
C LEU A 520 3.40 -4.86 14.15
N ASP A 521 3.85 -3.72 14.65
CA ASP A 521 3.29 -3.08 15.84
C ASP A 521 2.09 -2.23 15.40
N ILE A 522 0.91 -2.60 15.83
CA ILE A 522 -0.35 -1.96 15.45
C ILE A 522 -0.38 -0.47 15.86
N TYR A 523 0.11 -0.14 17.06
CA TYR A 523 0.10 1.23 17.57
C TYR A 523 1.07 2.13 16.81
N ASN A 524 2.29 1.64 16.54
CA ASN A 524 3.27 2.35 15.74
C ASN A 524 2.85 2.43 14.27
N PHE A 525 2.14 1.43 13.77
CA PHE A 525 1.56 1.46 12.43
C PHE A 525 0.51 2.57 12.29
N ILE A 526 -0.43 2.67 13.23
CA ILE A 526 -1.43 3.76 13.24
C ILE A 526 -0.73 5.11 13.34
N THR A 527 0.26 5.25 14.24
CA THR A 527 1.07 6.47 14.33
C THR A 527 1.65 6.85 12.96
N THR A 528 2.27 5.90 12.26
CA THR A 528 2.87 6.14 10.93
C THR A 528 1.82 6.58 9.89
N LEU A 529 0.63 5.98 9.92
CA LEU A 529 -0.47 6.33 9.01
C LEU A 529 -1.00 7.75 9.28
N LYS A 530 -1.21 8.10 10.54
CA LYS A 530 -1.71 9.43 10.95
C LYS A 530 -0.71 10.54 10.64
N ILE A 531 0.57 10.30 10.88
CA ILE A 531 1.65 11.25 10.55
C ILE A 531 1.73 11.51 9.04
N GLY A 532 1.35 10.55 8.21
CA GLY A 532 1.25 10.74 6.76
C GLY A 532 0.35 11.91 6.34
N TRP A 533 -0.63 12.31 7.17
CA TRP A 533 -1.46 13.49 6.92
C TRP A 533 -0.73 14.81 7.14
N LEU A 534 0.20 14.89 8.09
CA LEU A 534 1.05 16.07 8.28
C LEU A 534 1.98 16.27 7.08
N ARG A 535 2.51 15.18 6.50
CA ARG A 535 3.29 15.26 5.25
C ARG A 535 2.45 15.86 4.13
N ARG A 536 1.20 15.40 3.96
CA ARG A 536 0.30 15.94 2.94
C ARG A 536 -0.01 17.41 3.14
N LEU A 537 -0.20 17.85 4.37
CA LEU A 537 -0.39 19.28 4.69
C LEU A 537 0.81 20.11 4.23
N ASN A 538 2.02 19.57 4.38
CA ASN A 538 3.26 20.29 4.02
C ASN A 538 3.54 20.24 2.50
N GLU A 539 3.10 19.19 1.78
CA GLU A 539 3.25 19.06 0.33
C GLU A 539 2.25 19.92 -0.46
N ILE A 540 1.22 20.45 0.19
CA ILE A 540 0.15 21.27 -0.43
C ILE A 540 0.57 22.77 -0.57
N GLU A 541 1.78 23.16 -0.20
CA GLU A 541 2.27 24.52 -0.46
C GLU A 541 2.18 24.85 -1.96
N GLY A 542 1.13 25.59 -2.34
CA GLY A 542 0.85 26.05 -3.71
C GLY A 542 -0.44 25.54 -4.36
N THR A 543 -1.08 24.47 -3.87
CA THR A 543 -2.38 24.01 -4.35
C THR A 543 -3.38 23.97 -3.19
N LEU A 544 -4.23 24.99 -3.12
CA LEU A 544 -5.28 25.16 -2.11
C LEU A 544 -6.30 24.02 -2.19
N SER A 545 -6.06 22.89 -1.51
CA SER A 545 -7.12 21.90 -1.36
C SER A 545 -8.09 22.34 -0.25
N THR A 546 -9.39 22.29 -0.53
CA THR A 546 -10.45 22.82 0.33
C THR A 546 -10.37 22.30 1.78
N TRP A 547 -10.06 21.00 1.96
CA TRP A 547 -9.98 20.40 3.31
C TRP A 547 -8.84 20.95 4.17
N ALA A 548 -7.70 21.31 3.57
CA ALA A 548 -6.55 21.85 4.31
C ALA A 548 -6.83 23.25 4.83
N ASN A 549 -7.59 24.04 4.07
CA ASN A 549 -7.95 25.40 4.42
C ASN A 549 -8.90 25.49 5.62
N LEU A 550 -9.58 24.39 5.96
CA LEU A 550 -10.42 24.32 7.16
C LEU A 550 -9.62 24.34 8.47
N TYR A 551 -8.31 24.05 8.43
CA TYR A 551 -7.45 23.97 9.61
C TYR A 551 -6.09 24.68 9.41
N PRO A 552 -6.06 26.00 9.17
CA PRO A 552 -4.82 26.73 8.83
C PRO A 552 -3.74 26.65 9.92
N ASN A 553 -4.12 26.46 11.17
CA ASN A 553 -3.16 26.35 12.28
C ASN A 553 -2.33 25.05 12.23
N LEU A 554 -2.78 24.02 11.51
CA LEU A 554 -2.03 22.77 11.39
C LEU A 554 -0.83 22.89 10.44
N THR A 555 -0.88 23.79 9.44
CA THR A 555 0.23 24.02 8.52
C THR A 555 1.43 24.62 9.24
N LYS A 556 1.20 25.36 10.31
CA LYS A 556 2.26 25.96 11.13
C LYS A 556 3.08 24.94 11.95
N LEU A 557 2.64 23.70 12.05
CA LEU A 557 3.38 22.63 12.75
C LEU A 557 4.75 22.36 12.13
N SER A 558 4.93 22.59 10.82
CA SER A 558 6.21 22.39 10.13
C SER A 558 7.25 23.47 10.45
N ILE A 559 6.79 24.68 10.78
CA ILE A 559 7.63 25.84 11.02
C ILE A 559 7.83 26.15 12.51
N PHE A 560 7.03 25.55 13.39
CA PHE A 560 7.10 25.75 14.83
C PHE A 560 7.66 24.54 15.59
N GLY A 561 8.30 24.80 16.73
CA GLY A 561 8.83 23.76 17.59
C GLY A 561 7.74 22.93 18.29
N GLN A 562 8.17 21.85 18.93
CA GLN A 562 7.29 20.86 19.58
C GLN A 562 6.31 21.45 20.62
N GLY A 563 6.63 22.61 21.21
CA GLY A 563 5.77 23.31 22.16
C GLY A 563 4.44 23.78 21.56
N TYR A 564 4.38 23.98 20.24
CA TYR A 564 3.17 24.41 19.53
C TYR A 564 2.05 23.35 19.52
N VAL A 565 2.39 22.09 19.67
CA VAL A 565 1.40 20.99 19.67
C VAL A 565 0.36 21.17 20.78
N GLN A 566 0.76 21.66 21.96
CA GLN A 566 -0.15 21.79 23.09
C GLN A 566 -1.22 22.88 22.90
N PRO A 567 -0.90 24.09 22.42
CA PRO A 567 -1.90 25.07 22.00
C PRO A 567 -2.84 24.53 20.91
N CYS A 568 -2.31 23.84 19.90
CA CYS A 568 -3.14 23.22 18.86
C CYS A 568 -4.14 22.22 19.44
N LEU A 569 -3.70 21.33 20.33
CA LEU A 569 -4.57 20.32 20.96
C LEU A 569 -5.68 20.93 21.81
N LYS A 570 -5.45 22.08 22.45
CA LYS A 570 -6.48 22.78 23.25
C LYS A 570 -7.57 23.38 22.37
N ASN A 571 -7.20 23.82 21.15
CA ASN A 571 -8.08 24.58 20.26
C ASN A 571 -8.72 23.71 19.15
N ILE A 572 -8.31 22.44 19.03
CA ILE A 572 -8.82 21.57 17.98
C ILE A 572 -9.92 20.68 18.52
N GLU A 573 -11.11 20.85 17.98
CA GLU A 573 -12.28 20.08 18.39
C GLU A 573 -12.50 18.84 17.53
N ASN A 574 -11.82 18.73 16.41
CA ASN A 574 -11.93 17.62 15.50
C ASN A 574 -11.17 16.39 16.05
N PRO A 575 -11.84 15.27 16.35
CA PRO A 575 -11.23 14.10 16.98
C PRO A 575 -10.12 13.48 16.11
N PHE A 576 -10.29 13.50 14.79
CA PHE A 576 -9.27 13.00 13.88
C PHE A 576 -7.97 13.80 13.95
N TRP A 577 -8.05 15.13 13.88
CA TRP A 577 -6.88 16.00 13.96
C TRP A 577 -6.25 16.01 15.36
N ALA A 578 -7.09 15.87 16.40
CA ALA A 578 -6.59 15.68 17.77
C ALA A 578 -5.75 14.39 17.88
N ASP A 579 -6.16 13.30 17.23
CA ASP A 579 -5.40 12.06 17.20
C ASP A 579 -4.11 12.21 16.38
N VAL A 580 -4.14 12.87 15.23
CA VAL A 580 -2.93 13.19 14.44
C VAL A 580 -1.93 13.96 15.30
N LEU A 581 -2.35 14.98 16.05
CA LEU A 581 -1.50 15.74 16.95
C LEU A 581 -0.94 14.91 18.12
N LYS A 582 -1.75 14.02 18.71
CA LYS A 582 -1.29 13.07 19.73
C LYS A 582 -0.18 12.16 19.19
N HIS A 583 -0.35 11.65 17.97
CA HIS A 583 0.65 10.82 17.29
C HIS A 583 1.92 11.62 16.96
N TYR A 584 1.80 12.86 16.50
CA TYR A 584 2.94 13.75 16.29
C TYR A 584 3.68 14.01 17.61
N ARG A 585 2.97 14.31 18.70
CA ARG A 585 3.57 14.47 20.03
C ARG A 585 4.31 13.22 20.51
N LYS A 586 3.78 12.02 20.20
CA LYS A 586 4.46 10.73 20.47
C LYS A 586 5.77 10.64 19.71
N LEU A 587 5.78 11.02 18.42
CA LEU A 587 6.98 11.00 17.58
C LEU A 587 8.06 11.95 18.11
N CYS A 588 7.67 13.17 18.51
CA CYS A 588 8.58 14.14 19.12
C CYS A 588 9.19 13.69 20.47
N LYS A 589 8.61 12.70 21.13
CA LYS A 589 9.13 12.15 22.40
C LYS A 589 10.08 10.97 22.23
N VAL A 590 10.37 10.56 20.99
CA VAL A 590 11.33 9.48 20.72
C VAL A 590 12.71 9.90 21.21
N LYS A 591 13.39 9.00 21.92
CA LYS A 591 14.74 9.24 22.45
C LYS A 591 15.74 9.32 21.30
N ARG A 592 16.70 10.22 21.42
CA ARG A 592 17.81 10.35 20.49
C ARG A 592 18.92 9.39 20.87
N ASN A 593 19.49 8.68 19.89
CA ASN A 593 20.58 7.72 20.12
C ASN A 593 21.94 8.20 19.57
N SER A 594 21.99 9.40 18.95
CA SER A 594 23.22 9.97 18.34
C SER A 594 23.59 11.28 19.01
N ALA A 595 24.89 11.62 19.01
CA ALA A 595 25.34 12.93 19.45
C ALA A 595 24.76 14.05 18.54
N LEU A 596 24.42 15.19 19.11
CA LEU A 596 23.94 16.38 18.41
C LEU A 596 25.11 17.04 17.67
N LYS A 597 24.88 17.42 16.40
CA LYS A 597 25.78 18.28 15.64
C LYS A 597 25.24 19.69 15.61
N LEU A 598 26.12 20.69 15.52
CA LEU A 598 25.70 22.09 15.41
C LEU A 598 24.81 22.34 14.19
N THR A 599 25.13 21.70 13.07
CA THR A 599 24.31 21.77 11.85
C THR A 599 22.87 21.35 12.04
N ASP A 600 22.62 20.35 12.93
CA ASP A 600 21.26 19.89 13.25
C ASP A 600 20.46 20.98 13.98
N VAL A 601 21.15 21.83 14.77
CA VAL A 601 20.54 22.92 15.55
C VAL A 601 20.21 24.13 14.69
N TYR A 602 20.95 24.38 13.61
CA TYR A 602 20.72 25.53 12.74
C TYR A 602 19.35 25.47 12.04
N GLU A 603 18.87 24.27 11.74
CA GLU A 603 17.56 24.04 11.13
C GLU A 603 16.40 24.03 12.16
N GLU A 604 16.69 24.12 13.46
CA GLU A 604 15.66 24.09 14.49
C GLU A 604 14.79 25.36 14.46
N PRO A 605 13.46 25.22 14.67
CA PRO A 605 12.58 26.36 14.86
C PRO A 605 12.98 27.18 16.10
N ILE A 606 12.85 28.50 16.03
CA ILE A 606 12.99 29.40 17.18
C ILE A 606 11.69 29.40 18.00
N HIS A 607 10.55 29.54 17.32
CA HIS A 607 9.24 29.67 17.96
C HIS A 607 8.76 28.32 18.50
N PHE A 608 8.20 28.39 19.72
CA PHE A 608 7.69 27.19 20.44
C PHE A 608 8.70 26.06 20.62
N ASN A 609 9.99 26.31 20.52
CA ASN A 609 11.02 25.31 20.73
C ASN A 609 11.23 25.03 22.22
N MET A 610 11.10 23.77 22.62
CA MET A 610 11.25 23.35 24.01
C MET A 610 12.69 23.40 24.51
N ASN A 611 13.67 23.51 23.62
CA ASN A 611 15.10 23.66 23.94
C ASN A 611 15.55 25.10 23.97
N ILE A 612 14.79 26.06 23.40
CA ILE A 612 15.09 27.48 23.33
C ILE A 612 14.05 28.25 24.16
N LYS A 613 14.44 28.64 25.37
CA LYS A 613 13.51 29.25 26.34
C LYS A 613 14.05 30.57 26.87
N ARG A 614 13.19 31.58 26.96
CA ARG A 614 13.43 32.82 27.67
C ARG A 614 12.64 32.83 28.98
N SER A 615 13.31 33.04 30.13
CA SER A 615 12.67 33.01 31.44
C SER A 615 11.76 31.78 31.67
N ARG A 616 12.27 30.57 31.33
CA ARG A 616 11.58 29.25 31.39
C ARG A 616 10.36 29.08 30.47
N LYS A 617 9.98 30.11 29.68
CA LYS A 617 8.88 30.03 28.69
C LYS A 617 9.43 29.85 27.29
N VAL A 618 8.72 29.09 26.45
CA VAL A 618 9.01 28.98 25.01
C VAL A 618 8.85 30.35 24.35
N ILE A 619 9.67 30.62 23.34
CA ILE A 619 9.64 31.88 22.61
C ILE A 619 8.57 31.81 21.52
N HIS A 620 7.76 32.86 21.41
CA HIS A 620 6.90 33.11 20.25
C HIS A 620 6.84 34.65 20.06
N ASP A 621 7.29 35.10 18.92
CA ASP A 621 7.26 36.50 18.52
C ASP A 621 6.54 36.60 17.17
N LYS A 622 5.39 37.27 17.15
CA LYS A 622 4.53 37.40 15.96
C LYS A 622 5.18 38.27 14.88
N GLU A 623 6.00 39.21 15.23
CA GLU A 623 6.71 40.04 14.28
C GLU A 623 7.80 39.25 13.56
N TRP A 624 8.58 38.46 14.30
CA TRP A 624 9.58 37.56 13.71
C TRP A 624 8.91 36.51 12.81
N GLU A 625 7.78 35.97 13.25
CA GLU A 625 6.98 35.01 12.43
C GLU A 625 6.57 35.65 11.10
N SER A 626 5.97 36.84 11.11
CA SER A 626 5.51 37.54 9.91
C SER A 626 6.63 37.93 8.95
N ARG A 627 7.86 38.10 9.45
CA ARG A 627 9.06 38.40 8.65
C ARG A 627 9.84 37.18 8.22
N GLY A 628 9.36 35.97 8.47
CA GLY A 628 10.03 34.74 8.09
C GLY A 628 11.26 34.39 8.93
N ILE A 629 11.44 35.02 10.13
CA ILE A 629 12.53 34.70 11.07
C ILE A 629 12.09 33.47 11.88
N LEU A 630 12.20 32.29 11.33
CA LEU A 630 11.58 31.06 11.85
C LEU A 630 12.58 30.07 12.45
N GLN A 631 13.79 30.01 11.90
CA GLN A 631 14.81 29.01 12.25
C GLN A 631 16.04 29.68 12.87
N VAL A 632 16.81 28.91 13.65
CA VAL A 632 18.04 29.40 14.31
C VAL A 632 19.02 29.97 13.31
N LYS A 633 19.19 29.38 12.15
CA LYS A 633 20.07 29.88 11.07
C LYS A 633 19.73 31.28 10.59
N HIS A 634 18.50 31.75 10.70
CA HIS A 634 18.09 33.09 10.26
C HIS A 634 18.72 34.22 11.08
N VAL A 635 19.12 33.91 12.30
CA VAL A 635 19.75 34.85 13.23
C VAL A 635 21.25 34.58 13.43
N LEU A 636 21.85 33.74 12.59
CA LEU A 636 23.28 33.46 12.59
C LEU A 636 23.97 34.12 11.38
N ASN A 637 25.25 34.45 11.53
CA ASN A 637 26.13 34.81 10.43
C ASN A 637 26.73 33.56 9.74
N GLU A 638 27.50 33.77 8.68
CA GLU A 638 28.16 32.73 7.90
C GLU A 638 29.08 31.83 8.74
N ASN A 639 29.65 32.36 9.83
CA ASN A 639 30.50 31.61 10.76
C ASN A 639 29.70 30.85 11.84
N GLY A 640 28.37 30.80 11.75
CA GLY A 640 27.51 30.13 12.72
C GLY A 640 27.46 30.82 14.09
N ARG A 641 27.81 32.09 14.18
CA ARG A 641 27.66 32.92 15.37
C ARG A 641 26.43 33.79 15.29
N PRO A 642 25.73 34.07 16.41
CA PRO A 642 24.61 35.00 16.44
C PRO A 642 24.98 36.36 15.82
N LEU A 643 24.06 36.92 15.03
CA LEU A 643 24.22 38.30 14.50
C LEU A 643 24.34 39.31 15.66
N THR A 644 25.04 40.43 15.42
CA THR A 644 24.91 41.56 16.34
C THR A 644 23.55 42.24 16.19
N TYR A 645 23.12 43.04 17.17
CA TYR A 645 21.82 43.72 17.06
C TYR A 645 21.75 44.65 15.84
N ASN A 646 22.87 45.28 15.52
CA ASN A 646 22.98 46.18 14.34
C ASN A 646 22.87 45.37 13.04
N ASP A 647 23.60 44.24 12.91
CA ASP A 647 23.52 43.37 11.74
C ASP A 647 22.13 42.77 11.56
N PHE A 648 21.47 42.42 12.68
CA PHE A 648 20.10 41.96 12.66
C PHE A 648 19.15 43.04 12.14
N LYS A 649 19.30 44.28 12.59
CA LYS A 649 18.51 45.44 12.13
C LYS A 649 18.76 45.73 10.65
N LEU A 650 20.00 45.60 10.17
CA LEU A 650 20.34 45.75 8.77
C LEU A 650 19.71 44.66 7.91
N LYS A 651 19.80 43.40 8.35
CA LYS A 651 19.24 42.24 7.63
C LYS A 651 17.71 42.25 7.59
N TYR A 652 17.09 42.68 8.67
CA TYR A 652 15.63 42.72 8.83
C TYR A 652 15.19 44.17 9.11
N ALA A 653 15.34 45.05 8.13
CA ALA A 653 14.97 46.45 8.24
C ALA A 653 13.50 46.64 8.72
N ASN A 654 13.24 47.72 9.45
CA ASN A 654 11.92 48.09 9.98
C ASN A 654 11.31 47.07 10.98
N THR A 655 12.11 46.28 11.71
CA THR A 655 11.62 45.53 12.85
C THR A 655 11.44 46.43 14.09
N ASN A 656 10.31 46.27 14.77
CA ASN A 656 10.07 46.91 16.08
C ASN A 656 10.75 46.18 17.24
N THR A 657 11.54 45.13 16.94
CA THR A 657 12.28 44.35 17.94
C THR A 657 13.24 45.24 18.73
N THR A 658 13.04 45.34 20.04
CA THR A 658 13.94 46.11 20.92
C THR A 658 15.24 45.34 21.16
N ALA A 659 16.33 46.09 21.46
CA ALA A 659 17.64 45.49 21.79
C ALA A 659 17.54 44.49 22.95
N ARG A 660 16.73 44.81 23.98
CA ARG A 660 16.48 43.94 25.15
C ARG A 660 15.75 42.61 24.77
N LEU A 661 14.77 42.70 23.89
CA LEU A 661 14.05 41.52 23.40
C LEU A 661 14.99 40.64 22.56
N TYR A 662 15.71 41.27 21.61
CA TYR A 662 16.70 40.62 20.77
C TYR A 662 17.76 39.88 21.61
N ALA A 663 18.43 40.62 22.52
CA ALA A 663 19.44 40.02 23.40
C ALA A 663 18.92 38.86 24.23
N GLY A 664 17.66 38.93 24.70
CA GLY A 664 17.02 37.79 25.41
C GLY A 664 16.81 36.57 24.58
N ILE A 665 16.41 36.69 23.30
CA ILE A 665 16.21 35.58 22.37
C ILE A 665 17.57 35.00 21.96
N ILE A 666 18.52 35.84 21.56
CA ILE A 666 19.86 35.43 21.14
C ILE A 666 20.60 34.71 22.27
N ASN A 667 20.48 35.19 23.51
CA ASN A 667 21.08 34.54 24.66
C ASN A 667 20.50 33.15 24.91
N ALA A 668 19.20 32.95 24.66
CA ALA A 668 18.57 31.63 24.75
C ALA A 668 19.09 30.69 23.65
N ILE A 669 19.25 31.18 22.42
CA ILE A 669 19.81 30.45 21.29
C ILE A 669 21.28 30.12 21.53
N GLY A 670 22.08 31.13 21.97
CA GLY A 670 23.50 30.95 22.30
C GLY A 670 23.74 29.88 23.35
N LYS A 671 22.98 29.89 24.45
CA LYS A 671 23.02 28.80 25.46
C LYS A 671 22.75 27.44 24.89
N PHE A 672 21.81 27.30 23.96
CA PHE A 672 21.53 26.05 23.31
C PHE A 672 22.69 25.60 22.42
N LEU A 673 23.24 26.50 21.61
CA LEU A 673 24.41 26.24 20.76
C LEU A 673 25.66 25.85 21.59
N ASP A 674 25.94 26.58 22.67
CA ASP A 674 27.09 26.30 23.53
C ASP A 674 26.96 24.97 24.26
N ASN A 675 25.76 24.62 24.72
CA ASN A 675 25.52 23.31 25.30
C ASN A 675 25.78 22.14 24.29
N VAL A 676 25.48 22.35 23.00
CA VAL A 676 25.77 21.38 21.95
C VAL A 676 27.27 21.31 21.64
N LYS A 677 27.95 22.48 21.55
CA LYS A 677 29.41 22.56 21.34
C LYS A 677 30.18 21.83 22.44
N ASN A 678 29.80 22.01 23.68
CA ASN A 678 30.50 21.48 24.85
C ASN A 678 30.09 20.01 25.18
N GLY A 679 29.27 19.37 24.35
CA GLY A 679 28.77 18.02 24.62
C GLY A 679 27.83 17.92 25.85
N ASN A 680 27.51 19.03 26.47
CA ASN A 680 26.67 19.13 27.68
C ASN A 680 25.17 19.19 27.37
N CYS A 681 24.78 18.89 26.14
CA CYS A 681 23.38 19.02 25.72
C CYS A 681 22.54 17.80 26.15
N ASN A 682 21.75 17.99 27.20
CA ASN A 682 20.79 16.98 27.72
C ASN A 682 19.51 16.90 26.83
N VAL A 683 19.63 17.05 25.50
CA VAL A 683 18.50 16.84 24.59
C VAL A 683 18.25 15.34 24.44
N LYS A 684 17.38 14.81 25.31
CA LYS A 684 17.03 13.38 25.35
C LYS A 684 16.19 12.93 24.15
N ASN A 685 15.46 13.84 23.52
CA ASN A 685 14.51 13.52 22.44
C ASN A 685 15.07 14.00 21.08
N VAL A 686 14.52 13.45 20.01
CA VAL A 686 14.79 13.93 18.65
C VAL A 686 14.39 15.39 18.47
N LEU A 687 15.10 16.11 17.61
CA LEU A 687 14.82 17.51 17.28
C LEU A 687 13.57 17.64 16.39
N THR A 688 12.95 18.83 16.38
CA THR A 688 11.78 19.10 15.53
C THR A 688 12.15 18.99 14.05
N SER A 689 13.28 19.51 13.64
CA SER A 689 13.82 19.41 12.27
C SER A 689 14.03 17.96 11.83
N GLU A 690 14.59 17.10 12.71
CA GLU A 690 14.77 15.69 12.44
C GLU A 690 13.42 14.95 12.26
N VAL A 691 12.43 15.28 13.09
CA VAL A 691 11.08 14.70 12.97
C VAL A 691 10.47 15.05 11.62
N TRP A 692 10.57 16.32 11.20
CA TRP A 692 10.02 16.76 9.92
C TRP A 692 10.80 16.19 8.72
N ALA A 693 12.12 16.05 8.81
CA ALA A 693 12.92 15.36 7.81
C ALA A 693 12.46 13.89 7.65
N CYS A 694 12.18 13.20 8.77
CA CYS A 694 11.62 11.84 8.71
C CYS A 694 10.21 11.80 8.11
N ILE A 695 9.35 12.78 8.44
CA ILE A 695 7.99 12.89 7.89
C ILE A 695 8.06 13.09 6.37
N GLY A 696 8.87 14.02 5.88
CA GLY A 696 9.09 14.28 4.45
C GLY A 696 9.65 13.08 3.71
N SER A 697 10.59 12.34 4.31
CA SER A 697 11.17 11.13 3.73
C SER A 697 10.20 9.94 3.63
N GLY A 698 9.08 9.96 4.35
CA GLY A 698 7.97 9.03 4.20
C GLY A 698 7.80 8.00 5.32
N ASN A 699 6.78 7.19 5.20
CA ASN A 699 6.31 6.27 6.25
C ASN A 699 7.38 5.27 6.73
N LYS A 700 8.32 4.88 5.88
CA LYS A 700 9.42 3.98 6.25
C LYS A 700 10.30 4.61 7.31
N PHE A 701 10.71 5.85 7.13
CA PHE A 701 11.59 6.58 8.04
C PHE A 701 10.89 6.89 9.38
N VAL A 702 9.62 7.28 9.34
CA VAL A 702 8.79 7.46 10.56
C VAL A 702 8.72 6.17 11.36
N LYS A 703 8.51 5.02 10.70
CA LYS A 703 8.50 3.72 11.35
C LYS A 703 9.86 3.36 11.96
N GLU A 704 10.94 3.59 11.24
CA GLU A 704 12.30 3.34 11.72
C GLU A 704 12.62 4.21 12.94
N LEU A 705 12.19 5.48 12.94
CA LEU A 705 12.34 6.38 14.08
C LEU A 705 11.59 5.83 15.32
N LEU A 706 10.34 5.36 15.16
CA LEU A 706 9.53 4.80 16.25
C LEU A 706 10.10 3.48 16.81
N LEU A 707 10.88 2.75 16.02
CA LEU A 707 11.50 1.47 16.41
C LEU A 707 12.92 1.61 16.97
N LYS A 708 13.47 2.81 17.09
CA LYS A 708 14.77 3.11 17.68
C LYS A 708 14.78 2.85 19.20
N ASP A 709 14.58 1.61 19.61
CA ASP A 709 14.74 1.17 20.99
C ASP A 709 15.96 0.24 21.08
N ASN A 710 16.83 0.46 22.10
CA ASN A 710 18.07 -0.29 22.29
C ASN A 710 17.83 -1.67 22.94
N GLU A 711 16.58 -2.13 23.04
CA GLU A 711 16.26 -3.44 23.59
C GLU A 711 16.87 -4.55 22.74
N ILE A 712 17.68 -5.43 23.33
CA ILE A 712 18.29 -6.57 22.67
C ILE A 712 17.53 -7.86 23.03
N PRO A 713 17.55 -8.90 22.17
CA PRO A 713 16.94 -10.19 22.50
C PRO A 713 17.52 -10.78 23.78
N THR A 714 16.65 -11.20 24.71
CA THR A 714 17.09 -11.76 26.01
C THR A 714 17.97 -13.01 25.88
N ALA A 715 17.85 -13.74 24.77
CA ALA A 715 18.71 -14.88 24.48
C ALA A 715 20.20 -14.49 24.32
N LEU A 716 20.47 -13.25 23.86
CA LEU A 716 21.84 -12.78 23.65
C LEU A 716 22.63 -12.67 24.97
N HIS A 717 21.97 -12.24 26.04
CA HIS A 717 22.64 -12.20 27.36
C HIS A 717 23.14 -13.59 27.78
N LYS A 718 22.37 -14.64 27.53
CA LYS A 718 22.75 -16.02 27.82
C LYS A 718 23.81 -16.55 26.86
N TRP A 719 23.75 -16.19 25.58
CA TRP A 719 24.78 -16.61 24.63
C TRP A 719 26.09 -15.89 24.84
N ASN A 720 26.09 -14.61 25.20
CA ASN A 720 27.29 -13.84 25.49
C ASN A 720 27.99 -14.29 26.78
N SER A 721 27.30 -14.97 27.71
CA SER A 721 27.95 -15.62 28.87
C SER A 721 28.58 -16.96 28.51
N GLU A 722 28.24 -17.59 27.41
CA GLU A 722 28.77 -18.88 26.95
C GLU A 722 29.81 -18.71 25.83
N PHE A 723 29.71 -17.66 25.02
CA PHE A 723 30.55 -17.40 23.85
C PHE A 723 30.97 -15.93 23.79
N ASN A 724 32.26 -15.67 23.61
CA ASN A 724 32.80 -14.32 23.50
C ASN A 724 32.86 -13.85 22.02
N ASN A 725 32.75 -12.56 21.81
CA ASN A 725 33.02 -11.87 20.53
C ASN A 725 32.20 -12.34 19.30
N LEU A 726 30.92 -12.67 19.48
CA LEU A 726 30.03 -13.02 18.36
C LEU A 726 29.42 -11.77 17.69
N ASN A 727 29.49 -11.68 16.35
CA ASN A 727 28.84 -10.65 15.57
C ASN A 727 27.34 -11.01 15.32
N TRP A 728 26.50 -10.62 16.25
CA TRP A 728 25.08 -10.96 16.23
C TRP A 728 24.34 -10.44 15.01
N LYS A 729 24.68 -9.24 14.48
CA LYS A 729 24.07 -8.72 13.25
C LYS A 729 24.31 -9.66 12.07
N SER A 730 25.54 -10.11 11.91
CA SER A 730 25.92 -11.09 10.87
C SER A 730 25.18 -12.42 11.04
N ILE A 731 25.10 -12.95 12.26
CA ILE A 731 24.42 -14.21 12.60
C ILE A 731 22.91 -14.11 12.28
N PHE A 732 22.25 -13.04 12.68
CA PHE A 732 20.82 -12.82 12.40
C PHE A 732 20.53 -12.72 10.91
N ILE A 733 21.30 -11.91 10.16
CA ILE A 733 21.16 -11.78 8.70
C ILE A 733 21.38 -13.13 8.03
N HIS A 734 22.44 -13.85 8.43
CA HIS A 734 22.76 -15.17 7.88
C HIS A 734 21.60 -16.16 8.06
N SER A 735 20.99 -16.23 9.24
CA SER A 735 19.87 -17.11 9.54
C SER A 735 18.67 -16.92 8.60
N MET A 736 18.49 -15.71 8.08
CA MET A 736 17.40 -15.38 7.14
C MET A 736 17.78 -15.59 5.68
N LYS A 737 19.07 -15.64 5.35
CA LYS A 737 19.59 -15.79 3.97
C LYS A 737 20.06 -17.19 3.63
N ILE A 738 20.41 -18.02 4.62
CA ILE A 738 21.05 -19.34 4.47
C ILE A 738 20.22 -20.32 3.62
N SER A 739 18.90 -20.25 3.69
CA SER A 739 17.99 -21.13 2.96
C SER A 739 16.80 -20.36 2.41
N PRO A 740 16.24 -20.71 1.24
CA PRO A 740 14.95 -20.19 0.79
C PRO A 740 13.75 -20.75 1.57
N ASP A 741 13.92 -21.91 2.25
CA ASP A 741 12.85 -22.63 2.96
C ASP A 741 12.49 -21.91 4.29
N PRO A 742 11.23 -21.43 4.46
CA PRO A 742 10.79 -20.77 5.70
C PRO A 742 10.90 -21.67 6.95
N GLN A 743 10.73 -22.97 6.80
CA GLN A 743 10.83 -23.91 7.92
C GLN A 743 12.26 -23.97 8.49
N LEU A 744 13.26 -24.00 7.61
CA LEU A 744 14.67 -24.01 8.00
C LEU A 744 15.12 -22.68 8.59
N LYS A 745 14.65 -21.57 8.01
CA LYS A 745 14.87 -20.23 8.59
C LYS A 745 14.32 -20.15 10.00
N TRP A 746 13.08 -20.60 10.19
CA TRP A 746 12.46 -20.60 11.49
C TRP A 746 13.12 -21.58 12.46
N PHE A 747 13.59 -22.72 12.00
CA PHE A 747 14.37 -23.65 12.81
C PHE A 747 15.65 -22.99 13.34
N GLN A 748 16.44 -22.38 12.48
CA GLN A 748 17.66 -21.65 12.88
C GLN A 748 17.35 -20.51 13.84
N ALA A 749 16.29 -19.74 13.57
CA ALA A 749 15.83 -18.67 14.44
C ALA A 749 15.46 -19.15 15.84
N ARG A 750 14.83 -20.33 15.98
CA ARG A 750 14.49 -20.93 17.27
C ARG A 750 15.75 -21.29 18.10
N ILE A 751 16.83 -21.71 17.44
CA ILE A 751 18.10 -21.96 18.10
C ILE A 751 18.67 -20.65 18.64
N ILE A 752 18.79 -19.62 17.78
CA ILE A 752 19.38 -18.33 18.14
C ILE A 752 18.61 -17.66 19.28
N HIS A 753 17.26 -17.69 19.23
CA HIS A 753 16.41 -17.15 20.31
C HIS A 753 16.23 -18.07 21.52
N ARG A 754 16.90 -19.24 21.56
CA ARG A 754 16.80 -20.26 22.64
C ARG A 754 15.35 -20.71 22.94
N ILE A 755 14.52 -20.79 21.92
CA ILE A 755 13.10 -21.18 22.03
C ILE A 755 12.80 -22.54 21.36
N LEU A 756 13.85 -23.25 20.92
CA LEU A 756 13.68 -24.62 20.41
C LEU A 756 13.36 -25.57 21.59
N PRO A 757 12.29 -26.39 21.50
CA PRO A 757 11.93 -27.32 22.55
C PRO A 757 13.03 -28.39 22.78
N THR A 758 13.75 -28.27 23.88
CA THR A 758 14.64 -29.31 24.41
C THR A 758 13.94 -30.06 25.54
N LYS A 759 14.38 -31.28 25.88
CA LYS A 759 13.82 -32.06 27.02
C LYS A 759 13.95 -31.25 28.32
N LYS A 760 15.08 -30.55 28.54
CA LYS A 760 15.22 -29.63 29.68
C LYS A 760 14.11 -28.62 29.75
N TYR A 761 13.84 -27.94 28.61
CA TYR A 761 12.78 -26.91 28.55
C TYR A 761 11.36 -27.51 28.72
N LEU A 762 11.10 -28.65 28.07
CA LEU A 762 9.84 -29.36 28.18
C LEU A 762 9.56 -29.87 29.59
N HIS A 763 10.62 -30.35 30.28
CA HIS A 763 10.53 -30.77 31.67
C HIS A 763 10.22 -29.62 32.62
N LEU A 764 10.88 -28.45 32.44
CA LEU A 764 10.52 -27.22 33.15
C LEU A 764 9.06 -26.79 32.92
N CYS A 765 8.50 -27.06 31.75
CA CYS A 765 7.10 -26.82 31.42
C CYS A 765 6.17 -27.94 31.89
N LYS A 766 6.64 -28.97 32.57
CA LYS A 766 5.92 -30.17 33.01
C LYS A 766 5.27 -30.94 31.85
N LEU A 767 5.86 -30.90 30.66
CA LEU A 767 5.42 -31.61 29.45
C LEU A 767 6.16 -32.93 29.22
N THR A 768 7.23 -33.23 29.97
CA THR A 768 7.98 -34.49 29.93
C THR A 768 8.40 -34.87 31.31
N HIS A 769 8.55 -36.19 31.59
CA HIS A 769 8.93 -36.71 32.88
C HIS A 769 10.42 -36.57 33.15
N SER A 770 11.26 -36.63 32.11
CA SER A 770 12.73 -36.58 32.22
C SER A 770 13.31 -35.41 31.43
N PRO A 771 14.33 -34.69 31.96
CA PRO A 771 15.10 -33.69 31.24
C PRO A 771 16.25 -34.28 30.42
N LEU A 772 16.47 -35.61 30.47
CA LEU A 772 17.61 -36.28 29.85
C LEU A 772 17.54 -36.32 28.31
N CYS A 773 18.69 -36.42 27.69
CA CYS A 773 18.86 -36.43 26.26
C CYS A 773 18.27 -37.71 25.64
N VAL A 774 17.51 -37.58 24.59
CA VAL A 774 16.88 -38.70 23.83
C VAL A 774 17.94 -39.67 23.27
N PHE A 775 19.16 -39.22 22.97
CA PHE A 775 20.17 -40.06 22.33
C PHE A 775 21.04 -40.81 23.32
N CYS A 776 21.49 -40.18 24.45
CA CYS A 776 22.43 -40.80 25.37
C CYS A 776 21.80 -41.14 26.72
N ASP A 777 20.62 -40.66 27.02
CA ASP A 777 19.84 -40.86 28.27
C ASP A 777 20.65 -40.64 29.57
N SER A 778 21.82 -39.96 29.48
CA SER A 778 22.72 -39.76 30.61
C SER A 778 22.89 -38.31 31.04
N HIS A 779 22.73 -37.38 30.12
CA HIS A 779 22.92 -35.94 30.35
C HIS A 779 21.67 -35.11 30.06
N VAL A 780 21.56 -33.98 30.77
CA VAL A 780 20.43 -33.04 30.55
C VAL A 780 20.46 -32.46 29.13
N GLU A 781 19.37 -32.60 28.37
CA GLU A 781 19.24 -32.10 27.00
C GLU A 781 19.12 -30.58 26.97
N THR A 782 20.24 -29.90 26.83
CA THR A 782 20.32 -28.46 26.49
C THR A 782 20.48 -28.30 24.99
N LEU A 783 20.43 -27.04 24.46
CA LEU A 783 20.76 -26.81 23.05
C LEU A 783 22.18 -27.20 22.69
N ASN A 784 23.12 -26.89 23.57
CA ASN A 784 24.52 -27.26 23.40
C ASN A 784 24.68 -28.78 23.37
N HIS A 785 24.06 -29.49 24.34
CA HIS A 785 24.15 -30.96 24.39
C HIS A 785 23.50 -31.58 23.13
N LEU A 786 22.31 -31.13 22.76
CA LEU A 786 21.58 -31.69 21.63
C LEU A 786 22.33 -31.57 20.28
N PHE A 787 23.07 -30.46 20.07
CA PHE A 787 23.71 -30.19 18.78
C PHE A 787 25.23 -30.40 18.80
N TRP A 788 25.87 -30.50 19.97
CA TRP A 788 27.32 -30.61 20.06
C TRP A 788 27.80 -31.59 21.12
N ASP A 789 27.45 -31.43 22.41
CA ASP A 789 28.10 -32.11 23.52
C ASP A 789 27.74 -33.62 23.67
N CYS A 790 26.67 -34.10 23.03
CA CYS A 790 26.24 -35.48 23.07
C CYS A 790 27.20 -36.39 22.27
N ASN A 791 27.67 -37.48 22.84
CA ASN A 791 28.61 -38.42 22.22
C ASN A 791 28.08 -38.96 20.86
N PHE A 792 26.82 -39.33 20.78
CA PHE A 792 26.18 -39.79 19.51
C PHE A 792 26.17 -38.70 18.45
N VAL A 793 25.96 -37.46 18.84
CA VAL A 793 25.94 -36.34 17.91
C VAL A 793 27.36 -35.93 17.53
N GLN A 794 28.34 -36.06 18.43
CA GLN A 794 29.72 -35.84 18.07
C GLN A 794 30.24 -36.89 17.07
N SER A 795 29.85 -38.16 17.25
CA SER A 795 30.17 -39.20 16.25
C SER A 795 29.55 -38.85 14.88
N PHE A 796 28.29 -38.46 14.86
CA PHE A 796 27.62 -38.03 13.63
C PHE A 796 28.35 -36.85 12.93
N TRP A 797 28.83 -35.85 13.67
CA TRP A 797 29.64 -34.75 13.10
C TRP A 797 31.00 -35.19 12.58
N LYS A 798 31.66 -36.13 13.28
CA LYS A 798 32.92 -36.72 12.83
C LYS A 798 32.72 -37.46 11.50
N ASP A 799 31.67 -38.26 11.39
CA ASP A 799 31.34 -39.02 10.18
C ASP A 799 30.98 -38.06 9.01
N LEU A 800 30.23 -36.97 9.26
CA LEU A 800 29.95 -35.97 8.28
C LEU A 800 31.21 -35.28 7.74
N ILE A 801 32.13 -34.88 8.65
CA ILE A 801 33.39 -34.26 8.25
C ILE A 801 34.26 -35.25 7.46
N LYS A 802 34.37 -36.49 7.90
CA LYS A 802 35.09 -37.55 7.21
C LYS A 802 34.58 -37.70 5.77
N THR A 803 33.26 -37.83 5.60
CA THR A 803 32.61 -37.94 4.28
C THR A 803 32.83 -36.69 3.41
N LEU A 804 32.79 -35.48 4.01
CA LEU A 804 33.06 -34.24 3.29
C LEU A 804 34.52 -34.16 2.84
N LYS A 805 35.49 -34.54 3.67
CA LYS A 805 36.93 -34.52 3.33
C LYS A 805 37.28 -35.55 2.28
N GLU A 806 36.69 -36.74 2.33
CA GLU A 806 36.92 -37.82 1.38
C GLU A 806 36.36 -37.47 -0.02
N LYS A 807 35.19 -36.85 -0.07
CA LYS A 807 34.46 -36.59 -1.34
C LYS A 807 34.64 -35.17 -1.90
N CYS A 808 35.21 -34.24 -1.14
CA CYS A 808 35.36 -32.83 -1.53
C CYS A 808 36.74 -32.29 -1.14
N THR A 809 37.66 -32.15 -2.08
CA THR A 809 39.05 -31.67 -1.88
C THR A 809 39.11 -30.29 -1.18
N HIS A 810 38.13 -29.46 -1.31
CA HIS A 810 38.04 -28.10 -0.72
C HIS A 810 37.72 -28.13 0.78
N CYS A 811 37.18 -29.25 1.31
CA CYS A 811 36.81 -29.42 2.72
C CYS A 811 37.96 -29.88 3.64
N VAL A 812 39.16 -30.05 3.12
CA VAL A 812 40.32 -30.56 3.88
C VAL A 812 40.61 -29.69 5.12
N ARG A 813 40.44 -28.37 5.01
CA ARG A 813 40.69 -27.39 6.10
C ARG A 813 39.45 -27.09 6.97
N LEU A 814 38.31 -27.75 6.72
CA LEU A 814 37.06 -27.51 7.48
C LEU A 814 37.21 -28.10 8.88
N ASN A 815 37.21 -27.23 9.89
CA ASN A 815 37.10 -27.59 11.30
C ASN A 815 35.75 -27.12 11.83
N LEU A 816 34.98 -28.05 12.39
CA LEU A 816 33.70 -27.69 13.03
C LEU A 816 33.99 -27.21 14.47
N SER A 817 33.31 -26.14 14.84
CA SER A 817 33.26 -25.67 16.22
C SER A 817 31.81 -25.65 16.70
N LYS A 818 31.62 -25.62 17.99
CA LYS A 818 30.29 -25.54 18.62
C LYS A 818 29.53 -24.31 18.16
N GLU A 819 30.24 -23.18 18.06
CA GLU A 819 29.68 -21.89 17.58
C GLU A 819 29.24 -22.01 16.12
N LEU A 820 30.06 -22.58 15.24
CA LEU A 820 29.72 -22.76 13.82
C LEU A 820 28.46 -23.62 13.66
N ILE A 821 28.37 -24.70 14.41
CA ILE A 821 27.19 -25.58 14.37
C ILE A 821 25.96 -24.83 14.90
N LEU A 822 26.02 -24.11 15.99
CA LEU A 822 24.89 -23.43 16.57
C LEU A 822 24.41 -22.25 15.71
N PHE A 823 25.34 -21.40 15.24
CA PHE A 823 25.03 -20.11 14.64
C PHE A 823 25.16 -20.07 13.12
N GLY A 824 25.94 -20.98 12.53
CA GLY A 824 26.10 -21.13 11.07
C GLY A 824 27.06 -20.15 10.42
N LYS A 825 27.53 -19.12 11.14
CA LYS A 825 28.53 -18.17 10.65
C LYS A 825 29.29 -17.55 11.80
N ILE A 826 30.63 -17.54 11.70
CA ILE A 826 31.54 -16.95 12.68
C ILE A 826 32.56 -16.10 11.94
N GLU A 827 33.03 -15.00 12.56
CA GLU A 827 34.15 -14.23 12.05
C GLU A 827 35.41 -15.09 12.05
N ASN A 828 36.27 -14.98 11.06
CA ASN A 828 37.49 -15.72 10.83
C ASN A 828 37.35 -17.22 10.47
N VAL A 829 36.14 -17.76 10.31
CA VAL A 829 35.90 -19.09 9.73
C VAL A 829 35.30 -18.96 8.35
N TYR A 830 36.05 -19.35 7.32
CA TYR A 830 35.54 -19.33 5.95
C TYR A 830 34.63 -20.54 5.74
N THR A 831 33.38 -20.26 5.44
CA THR A 831 32.42 -21.23 4.93
C THR A 831 31.78 -20.70 3.65
N ASP A 832 31.61 -21.57 2.67
CA ASP A 832 30.86 -21.24 1.47
C ASP A 832 29.34 -21.50 1.66
N LYS A 833 28.53 -21.05 0.70
CA LYS A 833 27.09 -21.19 0.76
C LYS A 833 26.59 -22.65 0.76
N ALA A 834 27.38 -23.58 0.22
CA ALA A 834 27.02 -25.00 0.21
C ALA A 834 27.25 -25.63 1.58
N ILE A 835 28.42 -25.38 2.19
CA ILE A 835 28.73 -25.83 3.58
C ILE A 835 27.68 -25.28 4.54
N ASP A 836 27.38 -23.99 4.48
CA ASP A 836 26.34 -23.37 5.33
C ASP A 836 25.00 -24.13 5.20
N SER A 837 24.61 -24.49 3.97
CA SER A 837 23.38 -25.24 3.71
C SER A 837 23.47 -26.69 4.23
N ILE A 838 24.61 -27.38 4.04
CA ILE A 838 24.83 -28.73 4.52
C ILE A 838 24.75 -28.77 6.06
N LEU A 839 25.43 -27.86 6.76
CA LEU A 839 25.41 -27.77 8.22
C LEU A 839 23.98 -27.47 8.75
N LEU A 840 23.23 -26.59 8.10
CA LEU A 840 21.85 -26.32 8.48
C LEU A 840 20.95 -27.53 8.31
N TYR A 841 21.09 -28.24 7.20
CA TYR A 841 20.30 -29.46 6.92
C TYR A 841 20.66 -30.58 7.89
N ALA A 842 21.96 -30.79 8.18
CA ALA A 842 22.41 -31.79 9.12
C ALA A 842 21.90 -31.49 10.55
N LYS A 843 21.96 -30.24 11.02
CA LYS A 843 21.33 -29.82 12.29
C LYS A 843 19.84 -30.11 12.33
N TYR A 844 19.14 -29.79 11.23
CA TYR A 844 17.71 -30.04 11.15
C TYR A 844 17.40 -31.53 11.14
N PHE A 845 18.27 -32.35 10.52
CA PHE A 845 18.19 -33.82 10.53
C PHE A 845 18.39 -34.37 11.97
N VAL A 846 19.40 -33.91 12.71
CA VAL A 846 19.61 -34.28 14.14
C VAL A 846 18.34 -33.95 14.95
N TYR A 847 17.75 -32.77 14.75
CA TYR A 847 16.50 -32.39 15.43
C TYR A 847 15.30 -33.28 15.04
N LYS A 848 15.21 -33.72 13.79
CA LYS A 848 14.18 -34.67 13.36
C LYS A 848 14.38 -36.04 14.01
N CYS A 849 15.64 -36.53 14.09
CA CYS A 849 15.96 -37.75 14.78
C CYS A 849 15.56 -37.73 16.26
N LYS A 850 15.82 -36.56 16.92
CA LYS A 850 15.33 -36.32 18.28
C LYS A 850 13.81 -36.48 18.39
N LEU A 851 13.04 -35.86 17.47
CA LEU A 851 11.57 -35.97 17.48
C LEU A 851 11.04 -37.38 17.18
N GLN A 852 11.85 -38.18 16.52
CA GLN A 852 11.54 -39.60 16.17
C GLN A 852 12.19 -40.60 17.15
N GLU A 853 12.88 -40.10 18.19
CA GLU A 853 13.54 -40.88 19.22
C GLU A 853 14.56 -41.93 18.65
N ARG A 854 15.27 -41.54 17.58
CA ARG A 854 16.26 -42.38 16.91
C ARG A 854 17.64 -41.70 16.81
N ILE A 855 18.69 -42.50 16.83
CA ILE A 855 20.06 -42.02 16.69
C ILE A 855 20.29 -41.46 15.27
N PRO A 856 20.97 -40.29 15.10
CA PRO A 856 21.28 -39.74 13.80
C PRO A 856 22.37 -40.53 13.08
N LEU A 857 22.04 -41.09 11.89
CA LEU A 857 22.96 -41.85 11.03
C LEU A 857 23.33 -41.02 9.79
N ILE A 858 24.60 -41.05 9.39
CA ILE A 858 25.15 -40.22 8.32
C ILE A 858 24.53 -40.54 6.95
N ASP A 859 24.35 -41.84 6.62
CA ASP A 859 23.77 -42.24 5.31
C ASP A 859 22.37 -41.75 5.11
N GLN A 860 21.53 -41.77 6.14
CA GLN A 860 20.19 -41.23 6.11
C GLN A 860 20.22 -39.70 5.95
N CYS A 861 21.18 -39.03 6.59
CA CYS A 861 21.37 -37.57 6.43
C CYS A 861 21.74 -37.22 4.98
N ILE A 862 22.66 -37.94 4.38
CA ILE A 862 23.09 -37.72 2.99
C ILE A 862 21.93 -37.98 2.01
N SER A 863 21.14 -39.00 2.25
CA SER A 863 19.92 -39.25 1.43
C SER A 863 18.94 -38.10 1.50
N GLU A 864 18.67 -37.55 2.69
CA GLU A 864 17.83 -36.36 2.85
C GLU A 864 18.44 -35.10 2.20
N LEU A 865 19.77 -34.94 2.30
CA LEU A 865 20.48 -33.85 1.63
C LEU A 865 20.29 -33.91 0.10
N LYS A 866 20.47 -35.09 -0.51
CA LYS A 866 20.23 -35.32 -1.93
C LYS A 866 18.82 -34.89 -2.35
N HIS A 867 17.81 -35.31 -1.60
CA HIS A 867 16.42 -34.91 -1.86
C HIS A 867 16.20 -33.38 -1.78
N ARG A 868 16.81 -32.71 -0.79
CA ARG A 868 16.70 -31.24 -0.65
C ARG A 868 17.39 -30.48 -1.78
N ILE A 869 18.56 -30.94 -2.20
CA ILE A 869 19.30 -30.34 -3.32
C ILE A 869 18.53 -30.53 -4.63
N THR A 870 17.90 -31.68 -4.83
CA THR A 870 17.01 -31.89 -5.98
C THR A 870 15.85 -30.88 -6.01
N ILE A 871 15.24 -30.59 -4.84
CA ILE A 871 14.20 -29.56 -4.75
C ILE A 871 14.80 -28.17 -5.08
N GLU A 872 16.01 -27.87 -4.59
CA GLU A 872 16.69 -26.59 -4.86
C GLU A 872 17.02 -26.45 -6.36
N LYS A 873 17.40 -27.53 -7.05
CA LYS A 873 17.62 -27.57 -8.50
C LYS A 873 16.35 -27.22 -9.27
N VAL A 874 15.24 -27.86 -8.93
CA VAL A 874 13.92 -27.59 -9.54
C VAL A 874 13.50 -26.12 -9.30
N LEU A 875 13.78 -25.61 -8.11
CA LEU A 875 13.52 -24.22 -7.77
C LEU A 875 14.36 -23.26 -8.64
N ALA A 876 15.65 -23.55 -8.79
CA ALA A 876 16.59 -22.75 -9.58
C ALA A 876 16.18 -22.72 -11.07
N SER A 877 15.76 -23.87 -11.61
CA SER A 877 15.24 -23.96 -12.98
C SER A 877 13.99 -23.08 -13.19
N ARG A 878 13.05 -23.10 -12.23
CA ARG A 878 11.83 -22.27 -12.31
C ARG A 878 12.06 -20.77 -12.16
N THR A 879 13.13 -20.39 -11.46
CA THR A 879 13.44 -18.97 -11.18
C THR A 879 14.52 -18.39 -12.08
N GLY A 880 14.98 -19.13 -13.10
CA GLY A 880 16.07 -18.72 -14.01
C GLY A 880 17.44 -18.61 -13.33
N LYS A 881 17.65 -19.26 -12.16
CA LYS A 881 18.89 -19.19 -11.38
C LYS A 881 19.73 -20.46 -11.44
N VAL A 882 19.69 -21.16 -12.57
CA VAL A 882 20.39 -22.43 -12.76
C VAL A 882 21.91 -22.27 -12.59
N ASN A 883 22.49 -21.21 -13.14
CA ASN A 883 23.93 -20.94 -13.01
C ASN A 883 24.32 -20.71 -11.54
N THR A 884 23.55 -19.90 -10.80
CA THR A 884 23.80 -19.69 -9.36
C THR A 884 23.70 -20.98 -8.54
N PHE A 885 22.81 -21.89 -8.92
CA PHE A 885 22.72 -23.22 -8.30
C PHE A 885 23.94 -24.07 -8.62
N LYS A 886 24.35 -24.13 -9.89
CA LYS A 886 25.55 -24.87 -10.33
C LYS A 886 26.80 -24.33 -9.62
N ASP A 887 27.01 -23.03 -9.60
CA ASP A 887 28.14 -22.39 -8.93
C ASP A 887 28.20 -22.72 -7.43
N LYS A 888 27.02 -22.75 -6.76
CA LYS A 888 26.94 -23.12 -5.35
C LYS A 888 27.38 -24.55 -5.08
N TRP A 889 26.94 -25.52 -5.90
CA TRP A 889 27.09 -26.94 -5.63
C TRP A 889 28.23 -27.62 -6.40
N LYS A 890 28.88 -26.94 -7.38
CA LYS A 890 29.93 -27.45 -8.24
C LYS A 890 31.05 -28.19 -7.48
N LEU A 891 31.51 -27.62 -6.37
CA LEU A 891 32.61 -28.17 -5.57
C LEU A 891 32.19 -29.42 -4.77
N TYR A 892 30.90 -29.71 -4.67
CA TYR A 892 30.33 -30.81 -3.90
C TYR A 892 29.72 -31.90 -4.78
N ALA A 893 29.98 -31.86 -6.08
CA ALA A 893 29.44 -32.82 -7.06
C ALA A 893 29.78 -34.29 -6.72
N GLY A 894 30.98 -34.53 -6.18
CA GLY A 894 31.42 -35.86 -5.74
C GLY A 894 30.63 -36.49 -4.57
N MET A 895 29.83 -35.69 -3.86
CA MET A 895 28.94 -36.21 -2.80
C MET A 895 27.57 -36.67 -3.34
N PHE A 896 27.23 -36.28 -4.55
CA PHE A 896 25.89 -36.47 -5.10
C PHE A 896 25.97 -37.18 -6.45
N ASP A 897 24.90 -37.87 -6.83
CA ASP A 897 24.83 -38.57 -8.11
C ASP A 897 24.93 -37.57 -9.29
N ALA A 898 25.65 -37.94 -10.36
CA ALA A 898 25.98 -37.07 -11.52
C ALA A 898 24.77 -36.32 -12.16
N GLY A 899 23.54 -36.82 -11.93
CA GLY A 899 22.32 -36.20 -12.43
C GLY A 899 21.75 -35.10 -11.49
N ILE A 900 22.29 -34.90 -10.29
CA ILE A 900 21.70 -33.98 -9.30
C ILE A 900 22.24 -32.55 -9.48
N ILE A 901 23.48 -32.37 -9.83
CA ILE A 901 24.12 -31.08 -10.07
C ILE A 901 24.29 -30.86 -11.57
#